data_c71e75b9baebe35f1c3a9e09f2d1528c
#
_entry.id   c71e75b9baebe35f1c3a9e09f2d1528c
#
_cell.length_a   1.000
_cell.length_b   1.000
_cell.length_c   1.000
_cell.angle_alpha   90.00
_cell.angle_beta   90.00
_cell.angle_gamma   90.00
#
_symmetry.space_group_name_H-M   'P 1'
#
loop_
_entity.id
_entity.type
_entity.pdbx_description
1 polymer ?
#
loop_
_entity_poly.entity_id
_entity_poly.type
_entity_poly.pdbx_seq_one_letter_code
_entity_poly.pdbx_strand_id
1 'polypeptide(L)'
;AGEHTFSGGIYRDVRLVIRDNTYLDWYGIWITTPSLESTEGKRSNVNAKTRVVNSSNEIADLSLAQIVLDINNKIVAKIISKKRLYPNQVWNSDETTGAINSPSLWSPDSPNLYTLKTVLYNKGRVIDSKINKFGFRWFKFTADKGFFLNGKHLYLRGANVHQDQAGWGDAATDSAAYRDVLMIKKCGMNFIRGSHYPHSPAFVQSCDKLGILLWSEAPYWSTYGDNKDGWWTASGYPITASDTAAFERSCIQQLREMIQIHRNSPSVIAWSMCNEPFFTESKTLENVKRLLAKMVRASHVFDPNRPAGIGGCQRPTDKNRLDLIGDIAGYNGDGATIAEFQNPGVASIVTEYGSTMDVRPGKYGAGWGDLERDNGWKGKPWRSGQAIWCAFDHGTQANGDFGRMGFIDYQRLPKRRYYWYCHEYRNIVPPAERKQGIPAAILVTASKTKNIKADGTEDAQLIVSVVDKDKLPISNSPKVTLTIKSGPGQFPTGRSICFSPDDDIYIRDGQCAITIRSYYSGNTVVEASSDGLSSSKGVLSFCNGPIYKKGVTPLYTEHPYHRFIKQNIDELKMFGKNSPIFASSMVNEHTSSMATDNDIKSYWAPLPNDKKPWIMLDTERCIKVENVNIKLASESKVKDYKVETSLDGEEWNVFDGKPLTARFIKISCENGIKISEFTVLGQ
;
A
#
# COMPACT_ATOMS: atom_id res chain seq x y z
N ALA A 1 -1.96 16.03 -4.95
CA ALA A 1 -2.78 14.89 -5.31
C ALA A 1 -1.88 13.70 -5.53
N GLY A 2 -2.18 12.56 -4.91
CA GLY A 2 -1.40 11.35 -5.07
C GLY A 2 -1.69 10.67 -6.42
N GLU A 3 -0.80 9.78 -6.82
CA GLU A 3 -0.98 8.93 -8.00
C GLU A 3 -2.08 7.87 -7.84
N HIS A 4 -2.63 7.73 -6.63
CA HIS A 4 -3.62 6.72 -6.33
C HIS A 4 -5.05 7.23 -6.48
N THR A 5 -5.93 6.38 -7.01
CA THR A 5 -7.37 6.65 -7.09
C THR A 5 -8.04 6.33 -5.76
N PHE A 6 -8.72 7.30 -5.17
CA PHE A 6 -9.54 7.09 -3.99
C PHE A 6 -10.98 6.77 -4.40
N SER A 7 -11.51 5.66 -3.87
CA SER A 7 -12.92 5.31 -4.06
C SER A 7 -13.81 6.24 -3.23
N GLY A 8 -14.92 6.68 -3.83
CA GLY A 8 -15.93 7.45 -3.12
C GLY A 8 -16.90 6.54 -2.33
N GLY A 9 -17.66 7.14 -1.41
CA GLY A 9 -18.67 6.45 -0.63
C GLY A 9 -18.12 5.60 0.53
N ILE A 10 -18.95 4.68 1.02
CA ILE A 10 -18.64 3.77 2.13
C ILE A 10 -18.15 2.45 1.54
N TYR A 11 -16.85 2.22 1.50
CA TYR A 11 -16.23 1.04 0.92
C TYR A 11 -15.73 0.01 1.95
N ARG A 12 -15.69 0.36 3.23
CA ARG A 12 -15.37 -0.58 4.33
C ARG A 12 -16.62 -1.02 5.06
N ASP A 13 -16.49 -2.08 5.88
CA ASP A 13 -17.58 -2.67 6.64
C ASP A 13 -18.33 -1.64 7.51
N VAL A 14 -19.66 -1.69 7.46
CA VAL A 14 -20.54 -0.99 8.39
C VAL A 14 -21.09 -2.00 9.39
N ARG A 15 -20.91 -1.72 10.69
CA ARG A 15 -21.32 -2.64 11.76
C ARG A 15 -22.25 -1.94 12.74
N LEU A 16 -23.40 -2.54 13.00
CA LEU A 16 -24.25 -2.17 14.12
C LEU A 16 -23.77 -2.88 15.39
N VAL A 17 -23.32 -2.11 16.38
CA VAL A 17 -22.88 -2.65 17.68
C VAL A 17 -23.96 -2.38 18.70
N ILE A 18 -24.59 -3.45 19.23
CA ILE A 18 -25.57 -3.41 20.32
C ILE A 18 -24.86 -3.82 21.61
N ARG A 19 -24.96 -3.01 22.66
CA ARG A 19 -24.31 -3.24 23.95
C ARG A 19 -25.13 -2.66 25.10
N ASP A 20 -24.80 -3.05 26.32
CA ASP A 20 -25.37 -2.49 27.56
C ASP A 20 -24.95 -1.01 27.71
N ASN A 21 -25.65 -0.25 28.56
CA ASN A 21 -25.27 1.12 28.90
C ASN A 21 -23.95 1.22 29.69
N THR A 22 -23.47 0.10 30.22
CA THR A 22 -22.14 -0.02 30.80
C THR A 22 -21.31 -0.99 29.96
N TYR A 23 -20.23 -0.53 29.36
CA TYR A 23 -19.51 -1.24 28.30
C TYR A 23 -18.02 -0.96 28.26
N LEU A 24 -17.30 -1.84 27.56
CA LEU A 24 -15.91 -1.64 27.15
C LEU A 24 -15.85 -0.64 25.98
N ASP A 25 -15.10 0.43 26.12
CA ASP A 25 -15.06 1.51 25.13
C ASP A 25 -14.52 1.05 23.78
N TRP A 26 -14.80 1.82 22.76
CA TRP A 26 -14.35 1.57 21.38
C TRP A 26 -12.83 1.54 21.32
N TYR A 27 -12.26 0.41 20.89
CA TYR A 27 -10.82 0.12 20.95
C TYR A 27 -10.15 0.55 22.27
N GLY A 28 -10.89 0.48 23.38
CA GLY A 28 -10.48 0.96 24.68
C GLY A 28 -9.52 0.04 25.44
N ILE A 29 -9.08 -1.08 24.82
CA ILE A 29 -8.13 -2.02 25.39
C ILE A 29 -6.77 -1.83 24.75
N TRP A 30 -5.75 -1.58 25.58
CA TRP A 30 -4.38 -1.43 25.15
C TRP A 30 -3.49 -2.42 25.89
N ILE A 31 -2.75 -3.23 25.17
CA ILE A 31 -1.94 -4.34 25.68
C ILE A 31 -0.46 -4.03 25.48
N THR A 32 0.31 -4.17 26.55
CA THR A 32 1.77 -4.08 26.49
C THR A 32 2.39 -5.27 27.22
N THR A 33 3.66 -5.53 26.93
CA THR A 33 4.43 -6.64 27.51
C THR A 33 5.68 -6.09 28.21
N PRO A 34 5.51 -5.39 29.35
CA PRO A 34 6.65 -4.82 30.08
C PRO A 34 7.60 -5.93 30.51
N SER A 35 8.88 -5.58 30.77
CA SER A 35 9.95 -6.49 31.20
C SER A 35 10.41 -7.53 30.15
N LEU A 36 9.79 -7.61 28.99
CA LEU A 36 10.19 -8.61 27.97
C LEU A 36 11.60 -8.35 27.46
N GLU A 37 11.92 -7.11 27.12
CA GLU A 37 13.24 -6.70 26.63
C GLU A 37 14.31 -6.87 27.73
N SER A 38 14.05 -6.36 28.95
CA SER A 38 15.00 -6.42 30.06
C SER A 38 15.31 -7.85 30.52
N THR A 39 14.44 -8.81 30.18
CA THR A 39 14.64 -10.24 30.47
C THR A 39 15.08 -11.04 29.25
N GLU A 40 15.42 -10.35 28.14
CA GLU A 40 15.81 -10.99 26.87
C GLU A 40 14.80 -12.06 26.40
N GLY A 41 13.49 -11.78 26.59
CA GLY A 41 12.42 -12.69 26.22
C GLY A 41 12.17 -13.87 27.19
N LYS A 42 12.91 -13.99 28.26
CA LYS A 42 12.78 -15.13 29.18
C LYS A 42 11.55 -15.03 30.10
N ARG A 43 11.06 -13.82 30.33
CA ARG A 43 9.92 -13.56 31.22
C ARG A 43 9.22 -12.26 30.86
N SER A 44 7.90 -12.22 30.95
CA SER A 44 7.15 -10.99 30.83
C SER A 44 5.84 -11.02 31.58
N ASN A 45 5.30 -9.86 31.91
CA ASN A 45 3.93 -9.66 32.33
C ASN A 45 3.12 -9.16 31.11
N VAL A 46 1.79 -9.25 31.19
CA VAL A 46 0.87 -8.54 30.29
C VAL A 46 0.25 -7.41 31.09
N ASN A 47 0.47 -6.19 30.65
CA ASN A 47 -0.25 -5.02 31.14
C ASN A 47 -1.40 -4.72 30.19
N ALA A 48 -2.59 -4.56 30.73
CA ALA A 48 -3.79 -4.25 29.96
C ALA A 48 -4.48 -3.01 30.53
N LYS A 49 -4.41 -1.90 29.81
CA LYS A 49 -5.18 -0.69 30.09
C LYS A 49 -6.54 -0.85 29.43
N THR A 50 -7.61 -0.72 30.22
CA THR A 50 -8.98 -0.92 29.72
C THR A 50 -9.86 0.24 30.14
N ARG A 51 -10.50 0.85 29.16
CA ARG A 51 -11.47 1.92 29.37
C ARG A 51 -12.88 1.36 29.41
N VAL A 52 -13.58 1.54 30.53
CA VAL A 52 -14.98 1.14 30.77
C VAL A 52 -15.82 2.40 30.95
N VAL A 53 -16.96 2.44 30.29
CA VAL A 53 -17.89 3.59 30.32
C VAL A 53 -19.19 3.14 30.96
N ASN A 54 -19.70 3.91 31.94
CA ASN A 54 -21.07 3.80 32.43
C ASN A 54 -21.86 5.01 31.96
N SER A 55 -22.65 4.84 30.92
CA SER A 55 -23.54 5.88 30.37
C SER A 55 -24.97 5.75 30.90
N SER A 56 -25.21 4.88 31.90
CA SER A 56 -26.49 4.73 32.53
C SER A 56 -26.73 5.75 33.67
N ASN A 57 -27.95 5.83 34.14
CA ASN A 57 -28.33 6.63 35.33
C ASN A 57 -28.21 5.83 36.64
N GLU A 58 -27.64 4.60 36.60
CA GLU A 58 -27.51 3.71 37.75
C GLU A 58 -26.05 3.49 38.12
N ILE A 59 -25.83 3.13 39.38
CA ILE A 59 -24.52 2.69 39.88
C ILE A 59 -24.29 1.26 39.40
N ALA A 60 -23.12 1.02 38.78
CA ALA A 60 -22.68 -0.30 38.33
C ALA A 60 -21.60 -0.87 39.30
N ASP A 61 -21.87 -2.05 39.84
CA ASP A 61 -20.89 -2.81 40.64
C ASP A 61 -20.14 -3.78 39.72
N LEU A 62 -19.01 -3.33 39.21
CA LEU A 62 -18.26 -3.97 38.12
C LEU A 62 -17.17 -4.91 38.60
N SER A 63 -17.00 -6.00 37.86
CA SER A 63 -15.82 -6.85 37.88
C SER A 63 -15.27 -7.02 36.47
N LEU A 64 -14.00 -6.70 36.27
CA LEU A 64 -13.30 -6.80 35.00
C LEU A 64 -12.32 -7.98 35.07
N ALA A 65 -12.56 -9.02 34.30
CA ALA A 65 -11.66 -10.16 34.17
C ALA A 65 -10.85 -10.04 32.87
N GLN A 66 -9.53 -10.09 33.00
CA GLN A 66 -8.58 -10.11 31.89
C GLN A 66 -7.82 -11.43 31.91
N ILE A 67 -7.99 -12.23 30.87
CA ILE A 67 -7.54 -13.62 30.77
C ILE A 67 -6.62 -13.74 29.57
N VAL A 68 -5.37 -14.09 29.84
CA VAL A 68 -4.37 -14.32 28.79
C VAL A 68 -4.35 -15.79 28.41
N LEU A 69 -4.57 -16.06 27.13
CA LEU A 69 -4.49 -17.38 26.52
C LEU A 69 -3.25 -17.46 25.64
N ASP A 70 -2.52 -18.59 25.72
CA ASP A 70 -1.39 -18.87 24.84
C ASP A 70 -1.81 -19.26 23.42
N ILE A 71 -0.83 -19.63 22.59
CA ILE A 71 -1.03 -20.06 21.20
C ILE A 71 -1.90 -21.32 21.07
N ASN A 72 -2.03 -22.12 22.14
CA ASN A 72 -2.84 -23.33 22.23
C ASN A 72 -4.19 -23.08 22.94
N ASN A 73 -4.55 -21.81 23.16
CA ASN A 73 -5.74 -21.39 23.91
C ASN A 73 -5.78 -21.83 25.39
N LYS A 74 -4.61 -22.15 26.00
CA LYS A 74 -4.50 -22.43 27.43
C LYS A 74 -4.35 -21.11 28.21
N ILE A 75 -5.04 -21.01 29.36
CA ILE A 75 -4.90 -19.86 30.25
C ILE A 75 -3.51 -19.87 30.85
N VAL A 76 -2.74 -18.81 30.65
CA VAL A 76 -1.37 -18.63 31.19
C VAL A 76 -1.29 -17.51 32.22
N ALA A 77 -2.25 -16.59 32.23
CA ALA A 77 -2.38 -15.58 33.26
C ALA A 77 -3.83 -15.08 33.33
N LYS A 78 -4.21 -14.60 34.54
CA LYS A 78 -5.54 -14.01 34.76
C LYS A 78 -5.43 -12.94 35.87
N ILE A 79 -6.16 -11.84 35.67
CA ILE A 79 -6.34 -10.82 36.70
C ILE A 79 -7.81 -10.40 36.73
N ILE A 80 -8.29 -10.06 37.92
CA ILE A 80 -9.67 -9.59 38.14
C ILE A 80 -9.58 -8.33 38.99
N SER A 81 -10.13 -7.24 38.49
CA SER A 81 -10.29 -6.00 39.23
C SER A 81 -11.76 -5.67 39.43
N LYS A 82 -12.07 -4.92 40.47
CA LYS A 82 -13.44 -4.53 40.83
C LYS A 82 -13.53 -3.03 41.00
N LYS A 83 -14.66 -2.46 40.57
CA LYS A 83 -14.93 -1.02 40.68
C LYS A 83 -16.43 -0.75 40.78
N ARG A 84 -16.81 0.05 41.75
CA ARG A 84 -18.13 0.71 41.72
C ARG A 84 -18.02 1.95 40.87
N LEU A 85 -18.83 2.03 39.81
CA LEU A 85 -18.80 3.10 38.82
C LEU A 85 -20.14 3.84 38.84
N TYR A 86 -20.11 5.12 39.17
CA TYR A 86 -21.30 5.95 39.26
C TYR A 86 -21.82 6.34 37.85
N PRO A 87 -23.06 6.84 37.76
CA PRO A 87 -23.63 7.31 36.51
C PRO A 87 -22.71 8.29 35.75
N ASN A 88 -22.63 8.13 34.43
CA ASN A 88 -21.83 8.96 33.51
C ASN A 88 -20.32 9.01 33.82
N GLN A 89 -19.80 8.04 34.57
CA GLN A 89 -18.37 7.95 34.86
C GLN A 89 -17.63 6.98 33.92
N VAL A 90 -16.32 7.17 33.88
CA VAL A 90 -15.39 6.34 33.13
C VAL A 90 -14.39 5.71 34.09
N TRP A 91 -14.15 4.42 33.94
CA TRP A 91 -13.09 3.72 34.64
C TRP A 91 -11.95 3.40 33.68
N ASN A 92 -10.79 4.02 33.89
CA ASN A 92 -9.55 3.65 33.23
C ASN A 92 -8.82 2.64 34.13
N SER A 93 -9.02 1.34 33.86
CA SER A 93 -8.28 0.27 34.55
C SER A 93 -6.88 0.16 33.96
N ASP A 94 -5.87 -0.06 34.82
CA ASP A 94 -4.48 -0.27 34.42
C ASP A 94 -3.94 -1.45 35.26
N GLU A 95 -4.01 -2.64 34.68
CA GLU A 95 -3.78 -3.90 35.40
C GLU A 95 -2.63 -4.69 34.78
N THR A 96 -1.76 -5.22 35.64
CA THR A 96 -0.64 -6.05 35.19
C THR A 96 -0.78 -7.46 35.74
N THR A 97 -0.73 -8.46 34.87
CA THR A 97 -0.84 -9.88 35.23
C THR A 97 0.40 -10.37 36.01
N GLY A 98 0.28 -11.54 36.61
CA GLY A 98 1.47 -12.33 37.03
C GLY A 98 2.40 -12.61 35.83
N ALA A 99 3.63 -12.94 36.14
CA ALA A 99 4.65 -13.19 35.12
C ALA A 99 4.37 -14.47 34.33
N ILE A 100 4.62 -14.40 33.04
CA ILE A 100 4.61 -15.52 32.09
C ILE A 100 6.08 -15.85 31.78
N ASN A 101 6.49 -17.07 32.09
CA ASN A 101 7.85 -17.52 31.82
C ASN A 101 7.97 -18.08 30.41
N SER A 102 9.07 -17.77 29.74
CA SER A 102 9.42 -18.24 28.39
C SER A 102 8.26 -18.13 27.38
N PRO A 103 7.66 -16.94 27.23
CA PRO A 103 6.58 -16.79 26.26
C PRO A 103 7.09 -17.06 24.85
N SER A 104 6.24 -17.67 24.01
CA SER A 104 6.54 -17.85 22.58
C SER A 104 6.57 -16.48 21.90
N LEU A 105 7.74 -16.05 21.46
CA LEU A 105 7.92 -14.74 20.85
C LEU A 105 7.27 -14.68 19.46
N TRP A 106 6.75 -13.51 19.13
CA TRP A 106 6.29 -13.19 17.77
C TRP A 106 7.46 -12.70 16.91
N SER A 107 7.59 -13.25 15.71
CA SER A 107 8.54 -12.81 14.68
C SER A 107 8.00 -13.14 13.28
N PRO A 108 8.63 -12.63 12.21
CA PRO A 108 8.28 -13.04 10.83
C PRO A 108 8.30 -14.56 10.62
N ASP A 109 9.26 -15.27 11.21
CA ASP A 109 9.39 -16.72 11.03
C ASP A 109 8.53 -17.53 12.02
N SER A 110 8.07 -16.92 13.09
CA SER A 110 7.26 -17.53 14.15
C SER A 110 6.20 -16.55 14.63
N PRO A 111 5.11 -16.34 13.88
CA PRO A 111 4.10 -15.30 14.18
C PRO A 111 3.14 -15.76 15.28
N ASN A 112 3.68 -16.02 16.47
CA ASN A 112 2.96 -16.52 17.63
C ASN A 112 2.03 -15.45 18.21
N LEU A 113 0.72 -15.69 18.15
CA LEU A 113 -0.30 -14.78 18.65
C LEU A 113 -0.97 -15.31 19.90
N TYR A 114 -0.87 -14.55 20.98
CA TYR A 114 -1.63 -14.74 22.20
C TYR A 114 -2.99 -14.04 22.11
N THR A 115 -3.85 -14.37 23.06
CA THR A 115 -5.19 -13.77 23.15
C THR A 115 -5.38 -13.16 24.53
N LEU A 116 -5.79 -11.89 24.58
CA LEU A 116 -6.38 -11.30 25.78
C LEU A 116 -7.92 -11.34 25.61
N LYS A 117 -8.58 -12.15 26.48
CA LYS A 117 -10.03 -12.14 26.64
C LYS A 117 -10.37 -11.22 27.80
N THR A 118 -11.03 -10.11 27.51
CA THR A 118 -11.54 -9.16 28.52
C THR A 118 -13.04 -9.35 28.66
N VAL A 119 -13.50 -9.58 29.89
CA VAL A 119 -14.92 -9.80 30.23
C VAL A 119 -15.33 -8.82 31.30
N LEU A 120 -16.37 -8.05 31.05
CA LEU A 120 -16.96 -7.12 32.00
C LEU A 120 -18.22 -7.70 32.60
N TYR A 121 -18.27 -7.72 33.93
CA TYR A 121 -19.43 -8.19 34.70
C TYR A 121 -20.04 -7.01 35.47
N ASN A 122 -21.37 -6.98 35.57
CA ASN A 122 -22.11 -6.15 36.54
C ASN A 122 -22.93 -7.05 37.44
N LYS A 123 -22.71 -6.95 38.75
CA LYS A 123 -23.39 -7.80 39.77
C LYS A 123 -23.30 -9.30 39.41
N GLY A 124 -22.17 -9.76 38.90
CA GLY A 124 -21.91 -11.16 38.53
C GLY A 124 -22.43 -11.58 37.14
N ARG A 125 -23.23 -10.76 36.44
CA ARG A 125 -23.68 -11.02 35.06
C ARG A 125 -22.72 -10.44 34.05
N VAL A 126 -22.39 -11.21 33.01
CA VAL A 126 -21.59 -10.70 31.86
C VAL A 126 -22.42 -9.67 31.11
N ILE A 127 -21.87 -8.46 30.94
CA ILE A 127 -22.52 -7.37 30.21
C ILE A 127 -21.77 -6.97 28.93
N ASP A 128 -20.45 -7.23 28.87
CA ASP A 128 -19.66 -7.02 27.64
C ASP A 128 -18.43 -7.92 27.64
N SER A 129 -17.88 -8.20 26.45
CA SER A 129 -16.64 -8.93 26.29
C SER A 129 -15.92 -8.56 24.99
N LYS A 130 -14.58 -8.57 25.04
CA LYS A 130 -13.71 -8.34 23.87
C LYS A 130 -12.60 -9.37 23.83
N ILE A 131 -12.19 -9.70 22.60
CA ILE A 131 -11.05 -10.57 22.30
C ILE A 131 -10.04 -9.76 21.51
N ASN A 132 -8.82 -9.65 22.04
CA ASN A 132 -7.72 -8.98 21.35
C ASN A 132 -6.57 -9.96 21.14
N LYS A 133 -6.04 -10.03 19.94
CA LYS A 133 -4.79 -10.72 19.65
C LYS A 133 -3.61 -9.80 19.92
N PHE A 134 -2.50 -10.35 20.39
CA PHE A 134 -1.24 -9.64 20.58
C PHE A 134 -0.06 -10.61 20.50
N GLY A 135 1.17 -10.11 20.45
CA GLY A 135 2.37 -10.95 20.43
C GLY A 135 3.42 -10.45 21.41
N PHE A 136 4.17 -11.37 21.99
CA PHE A 136 5.34 -11.04 22.80
C PHE A 136 6.51 -10.74 21.87
N ARG A 137 6.94 -9.49 21.80
CA ARG A 137 8.09 -9.03 21.03
C ARG A 137 8.60 -7.69 21.54
N TRP A 138 9.87 -7.41 21.32
CA TRP A 138 10.45 -6.07 21.42
C TRP A 138 11.27 -5.78 20.18
N PHE A 139 11.50 -4.52 19.87
CA PHE A 139 12.30 -4.12 18.73
C PHE A 139 12.94 -2.76 18.98
N LYS A 140 13.96 -2.47 18.20
CA LYS A 140 14.70 -1.23 18.27
C LYS A 140 15.17 -0.80 16.89
N PHE A 141 14.99 0.45 16.57
CA PHE A 141 15.65 1.13 15.47
C PHE A 141 16.89 1.85 16.01
N THR A 142 18.01 1.78 15.29
CA THR A 142 19.25 2.45 15.65
C THR A 142 19.80 3.24 14.45
N ALA A 143 20.50 4.33 14.74
CA ALA A 143 21.09 5.18 13.70
C ALA A 143 22.32 4.54 13.02
N ASP A 144 22.95 3.57 13.66
CA ASP A 144 24.26 3.01 13.25
C ASP A 144 24.18 1.53 12.83
N LYS A 145 23.17 0.78 13.29
CA LYS A 145 23.09 -0.68 13.08
C LYS A 145 21.73 -1.15 12.53
N GLY A 146 20.86 -0.23 12.15
CA GLY A 146 19.55 -0.52 11.57
C GLY A 146 18.55 -1.09 12.59
N PHE A 147 17.74 -2.06 12.17
CA PHE A 147 16.61 -2.58 12.95
C PHE A 147 16.92 -3.92 13.63
N PHE A 148 16.45 -4.04 14.87
CA PHE A 148 16.55 -5.26 15.67
C PHE A 148 15.16 -5.71 16.14
N LEU A 149 14.90 -7.01 16.05
CA LEU A 149 13.71 -7.66 16.57
C LEU A 149 14.12 -8.78 17.54
N ASN A 150 13.56 -8.77 18.76
CA ASN A 150 13.87 -9.76 19.80
C ASN A 150 15.39 -9.91 20.05
N GLY A 151 16.10 -8.79 20.02
CA GLY A 151 17.54 -8.73 20.21
C GLY A 151 18.41 -9.13 19.00
N LYS A 152 17.80 -9.56 17.90
CA LYS A 152 18.51 -9.98 16.68
C LYS A 152 18.38 -8.92 15.59
N HIS A 153 19.50 -8.64 14.91
CA HIS A 153 19.47 -7.78 13.74
C HIS A 153 18.57 -8.38 12.64
N LEU A 154 17.70 -7.56 12.06
CA LEU A 154 16.81 -7.97 10.99
C LEU A 154 16.75 -6.86 9.93
N TYR A 155 17.17 -7.16 8.71
CA TYR A 155 17.00 -6.24 7.60
C TYR A 155 15.56 -6.28 7.08
N LEU A 156 14.90 -5.13 7.00
CA LEU A 156 13.52 -5.01 6.52
C LEU A 156 13.49 -5.04 4.99
N ARG A 157 12.99 -6.13 4.43
CA ARG A 157 12.79 -6.31 2.98
C ARG A 157 11.31 -6.26 2.69
N GLY A 158 10.87 -5.26 1.95
CA GLY A 158 9.44 -5.07 1.82
C GLY A 158 8.99 -4.41 0.53
N ALA A 159 7.70 -4.14 0.50
CA ALA A 159 7.05 -3.41 -0.56
C ALA A 159 5.94 -2.50 -0.02
N ASN A 160 5.62 -1.49 -0.79
CA ASN A 160 4.47 -0.62 -0.58
C ASN A 160 3.20 -1.31 -1.08
N VAL A 161 2.07 -1.06 -0.43
CA VAL A 161 0.78 -1.65 -0.80
C VAL A 161 -0.30 -0.59 -0.80
N HIS A 162 -0.98 -0.42 -1.93
CA HIS A 162 -2.31 0.17 -2.03
C HIS A 162 -3.39 -0.91 -1.88
N GLN A 163 -4.57 -0.54 -1.34
CA GLN A 163 -5.60 -1.52 -0.96
C GLN A 163 -6.56 -1.89 -2.09
N ASP A 164 -6.54 -1.17 -3.20
CA ASP A 164 -7.51 -1.32 -4.27
C ASP A 164 -7.36 -2.66 -5.03
N GLN A 165 -8.49 -3.18 -5.50
CA GLN A 165 -8.60 -4.48 -6.14
C GLN A 165 -9.29 -4.35 -7.50
N ALA A 166 -8.87 -5.17 -8.46
CA ALA A 166 -9.45 -5.19 -9.80
C ALA A 166 -10.98 -5.33 -9.76
N GLY A 167 -11.66 -4.35 -10.34
CA GLY A 167 -13.12 -4.27 -10.43
C GLY A 167 -13.85 -3.86 -9.15
N TRP A 168 -13.20 -3.95 -7.98
CA TRP A 168 -13.82 -3.62 -6.69
C TRP A 168 -13.28 -2.32 -6.07
N GLY A 169 -12.21 -1.75 -6.62
CA GLY A 169 -11.57 -0.58 -6.05
C GLY A 169 -11.19 -0.81 -4.59
N ASP A 170 -11.41 0.18 -3.73
CA ASP A 170 -11.11 0.08 -2.29
C ASP A 170 -12.06 -0.80 -1.49
N ALA A 171 -13.14 -1.32 -2.10
CA ALA A 171 -14.07 -2.26 -1.45
C ALA A 171 -13.51 -3.69 -1.41
N ALA A 172 -12.24 -3.83 -1.02
CA ALA A 172 -11.55 -5.09 -0.86
C ALA A 172 -12.08 -5.88 0.34
N THR A 173 -12.17 -7.20 0.20
CA THR A 173 -12.58 -8.11 1.28
C THR A 173 -11.43 -8.42 2.23
N ASP A 174 -11.74 -8.96 3.42
CA ASP A 174 -10.75 -9.45 4.37
C ASP A 174 -9.88 -10.56 3.73
N SER A 175 -10.47 -11.42 2.89
CA SER A 175 -9.73 -12.48 2.20
C SER A 175 -8.84 -11.94 1.09
N ALA A 176 -9.21 -10.85 0.40
CA ALA A 176 -8.35 -10.16 -0.54
C ALA A 176 -7.11 -9.56 0.16
N ALA A 177 -7.33 -8.88 1.29
CA ALA A 177 -6.24 -8.36 2.12
C ALA A 177 -5.28 -9.48 2.59
N TYR A 178 -5.82 -10.62 3.01
CA TYR A 178 -5.00 -11.78 3.39
C TYR A 178 -4.18 -12.33 2.20
N ARG A 179 -4.77 -12.42 1.00
CA ARG A 179 -4.04 -12.88 -0.19
C ARG A 179 -2.91 -11.93 -0.57
N ASP A 180 -3.13 -10.63 -0.50
CA ASP A 180 -2.09 -9.64 -0.81
C ASP A 180 -0.89 -9.78 0.13
N VAL A 181 -1.12 -9.85 1.44
CA VAL A 181 -0.05 -10.07 2.43
C VAL A 181 0.64 -11.43 2.23
N LEU A 182 -0.14 -12.48 1.89
CA LEU A 182 0.41 -13.82 1.63
C LEU A 182 1.32 -13.86 0.40
N MET A 183 0.99 -13.13 -0.67
CA MET A 183 1.83 -13.05 -1.86
C MET A 183 3.19 -12.41 -1.53
N ILE A 184 3.19 -11.33 -0.76
CA ILE A 184 4.40 -10.64 -0.29
C ILE A 184 5.23 -11.57 0.60
N LYS A 185 4.59 -12.29 1.53
CA LYS A 185 5.24 -13.28 2.39
C LYS A 185 5.89 -14.40 1.58
N LYS A 186 5.16 -14.93 0.60
CA LYS A 186 5.65 -16.01 -0.28
C LYS A 186 6.85 -15.57 -1.13
N CYS A 187 6.93 -14.30 -1.48
CA CYS A 187 8.07 -13.73 -2.16
C CYS A 187 9.37 -13.72 -1.31
N GLY A 188 9.24 -13.89 0.02
CA GLY A 188 10.37 -13.84 0.95
C GLY A 188 10.56 -12.49 1.62
N MET A 189 9.64 -11.57 1.45
CA MET A 189 9.63 -10.30 2.16
C MET A 189 9.13 -10.48 3.59
N ASN A 190 9.58 -9.60 4.49
CA ASN A 190 9.23 -9.58 5.91
C ASN A 190 8.60 -8.26 6.35
N PHE A 191 8.41 -7.33 5.43
CA PHE A 191 8.00 -5.96 5.71
C PHE A 191 7.00 -5.45 4.67
N ILE A 192 6.05 -4.63 5.11
CA ILE A 192 5.15 -3.85 4.24
C ILE A 192 5.13 -2.40 4.74
N ARG A 193 5.18 -1.44 3.83
CA ARG A 193 4.72 -0.10 4.07
C ARG A 193 3.28 0.01 3.60
N GLY A 194 2.37 0.30 4.53
CA GLY A 194 0.95 0.54 4.24
C GLY A 194 0.77 1.94 3.69
N SER A 195 0.99 2.12 2.41
CA SER A 195 0.92 3.42 1.74
C SER A 195 -0.51 3.75 1.31
N HIS A 196 -0.96 5.01 1.35
CA HIS A 196 -0.46 6.15 2.14
C HIS A 196 -1.58 6.58 3.09
N TYR A 197 -2.19 5.62 3.78
CA TYR A 197 -3.36 5.75 4.65
C TYR A 197 -3.48 4.52 5.58
N PRO A 198 -4.27 4.59 6.66
CA PRO A 198 -4.52 3.45 7.52
C PRO A 198 -5.21 2.32 6.75
N HIS A 199 -4.56 1.17 6.66
CA HIS A 199 -5.16 -0.04 6.08
C HIS A 199 -6.25 -0.63 6.99
N SER A 200 -7.11 -1.50 6.42
CA SER A 200 -8.19 -2.13 7.17
C SER A 200 -7.66 -2.98 8.32
N PRO A 201 -8.44 -3.16 9.41
CA PRO A 201 -8.05 -4.08 10.49
C PRO A 201 -7.74 -5.49 10.02
N ALA A 202 -8.43 -5.99 8.97
CA ALA A 202 -8.19 -7.30 8.39
C ALA A 202 -6.81 -7.41 7.72
N PHE A 203 -6.36 -6.34 7.05
CA PHE A 203 -5.02 -6.27 6.48
C PHE A 203 -3.95 -6.35 7.57
N VAL A 204 -4.08 -5.55 8.62
CA VAL A 204 -3.14 -5.55 9.76
C VAL A 204 -3.13 -6.89 10.48
N GLN A 205 -4.30 -7.49 10.71
CA GLN A 205 -4.41 -8.85 11.28
C GLN A 205 -3.78 -9.91 10.38
N SER A 206 -3.80 -9.72 9.05
CA SER A 206 -3.13 -10.61 8.12
C SER A 206 -1.60 -10.51 8.25
N CYS A 207 -1.08 -9.29 8.44
CA CYS A 207 0.33 -9.08 8.78
C CYS A 207 0.70 -9.76 10.10
N ASP A 208 -0.13 -9.63 11.14
CA ASP A 208 0.06 -10.30 12.44
C ASP A 208 0.14 -11.82 12.30
N LYS A 209 -0.78 -12.42 11.53
CA LYS A 209 -0.91 -13.88 11.33
C LYS A 209 0.19 -14.47 10.45
N LEU A 210 0.62 -13.73 9.44
CA LEU A 210 1.60 -14.21 8.46
C LEU A 210 3.04 -13.82 8.81
N GLY A 211 3.23 -13.02 9.86
CA GLY A 211 4.55 -12.55 10.26
C GLY A 211 5.15 -11.56 9.27
N ILE A 212 4.42 -10.50 8.98
CA ILE A 212 4.91 -9.35 8.20
C ILE A 212 4.96 -8.14 9.10
N LEU A 213 6.10 -7.49 9.18
CA LEU A 213 6.26 -6.22 9.89
C LEU A 213 5.59 -5.10 9.09
N LEU A 214 4.97 -4.16 9.77
CA LEU A 214 4.15 -3.11 9.14
C LEU A 214 4.57 -1.71 9.60
N TRP A 215 4.85 -0.86 8.65
CA TRP A 215 4.89 0.60 8.77
C TRP A 215 3.49 1.12 8.47
N SER A 216 2.77 1.55 9.49
CA SER A 216 1.39 2.05 9.35
C SER A 216 1.40 3.55 9.20
N GLU A 217 0.76 4.06 8.15
CA GLU A 217 0.88 5.46 7.73
C GLU A 217 -0.42 6.23 7.88
N ALA A 218 -0.33 7.44 8.44
CA ALA A 218 -1.44 8.39 8.51
C ALA A 218 -1.71 8.99 7.12
N PRO A 219 -2.96 9.36 6.79
CA PRO A 219 -3.32 9.84 5.46
C PRO A 219 -2.96 11.32 5.27
N TYR A 220 -1.75 11.69 5.65
CA TYR A 220 -1.21 13.02 5.45
C TYR A 220 -0.32 13.03 4.21
N TRP A 221 -0.85 13.63 3.20
CA TRP A 221 -0.30 13.73 1.87
C TRP A 221 -0.38 15.17 1.39
N SER A 222 0.22 15.50 0.25
CA SER A 222 0.05 16.81 -0.35
C SER A 222 -1.39 17.08 -0.75
N THR A 223 -1.84 18.31 -0.56
CA THR A 223 -3.11 18.85 -1.04
C THR A 223 -2.91 19.64 -2.32
N TYR A 224 -3.97 20.20 -2.90
CA TYR A 224 -3.82 21.14 -4.01
C TYR A 224 -3.19 22.45 -3.51
N GLY A 225 -2.20 22.95 -4.27
CA GLY A 225 -1.60 24.26 -4.08
C GLY A 225 -2.36 25.38 -4.82
N ASP A 226 -1.81 26.60 -4.80
CA ASP A 226 -2.38 27.76 -5.50
C ASP A 226 -2.38 27.62 -7.02
N ASN A 227 -1.40 26.91 -7.57
CA ASN A 227 -1.35 26.66 -8.99
C ASN A 227 -2.36 25.59 -9.36
N LYS A 228 -3.27 25.92 -10.24
CA LYS A 228 -4.30 25.01 -10.73
C LYS A 228 -3.75 23.97 -11.72
N ASP A 229 -2.47 24.04 -12.02
CA ASP A 229 -1.83 23.38 -13.12
C ASP A 229 -0.85 22.31 -12.63
N GLY A 230 -1.34 21.10 -12.42
CA GLY A 230 -0.54 19.89 -12.37
C GLY A 230 -0.09 19.34 -11.01
N TRP A 231 0.51 18.23 -11.07
CA TRP A 231 1.00 17.37 -10.00
C TRP A 231 1.91 18.05 -8.99
N TRP A 232 2.81 18.89 -9.50
CA TRP A 232 3.92 19.47 -8.78
C TRP A 232 3.58 20.77 -8.06
N THR A 233 2.35 21.23 -8.20
CA THR A 233 1.84 22.41 -7.54
C THR A 233 1.03 22.09 -6.29
N ALA A 234 1.19 20.86 -5.80
CA ALA A 234 0.58 20.42 -4.56
C ALA A 234 1.12 21.21 -3.37
N SER A 235 0.32 21.34 -2.32
CA SER A 235 0.75 21.89 -1.04
C SER A 235 0.59 20.86 0.07
N GLY A 236 1.60 20.68 0.88
CA GLY A 236 1.53 19.84 2.09
C GLY A 236 0.73 20.51 3.22
N TYR A 237 0.23 21.72 3.02
CA TYR A 237 -0.54 22.44 4.01
C TYR A 237 -1.54 23.40 3.34
N PRO A 238 -2.76 23.60 3.91
CA PRO A 238 -3.76 24.47 3.31
C PRO A 238 -3.26 25.89 3.08
N ILE A 239 -3.52 26.42 1.90
CA ILE A 239 -3.21 27.80 1.54
C ILE A 239 -4.27 28.79 2.03
N THR A 240 -5.50 28.31 2.25
CA THR A 240 -6.62 29.08 2.76
C THR A 240 -6.61 29.05 4.29
N ALA A 241 -6.49 30.22 4.92
CA ALA A 241 -6.35 30.32 6.38
C ALA A 241 -7.55 29.72 7.15
N SER A 242 -8.77 29.81 6.62
CA SER A 242 -9.98 29.22 7.23
C SER A 242 -9.93 27.71 7.37
N ASP A 243 -9.17 27.02 6.52
CA ASP A 243 -9.15 25.55 6.46
C ASP A 243 -8.11 24.94 7.41
N THR A 244 -7.12 25.73 7.82
CA THR A 244 -5.95 25.25 8.57
C THR A 244 -6.31 24.55 9.88
N ALA A 245 -7.20 25.14 10.68
CA ALA A 245 -7.58 24.57 11.97
C ALA A 245 -8.34 23.24 11.84
N ALA A 246 -9.21 23.12 10.85
CA ALA A 246 -9.95 21.90 10.56
C ALA A 246 -9.02 20.80 10.04
N PHE A 247 -8.11 21.16 9.14
CA PHE A 247 -7.10 20.26 8.59
C PHE A 247 -6.18 19.68 9.68
N GLU A 248 -5.59 20.53 10.53
CA GLU A 248 -4.73 20.06 11.65
C GLU A 248 -5.48 19.15 12.61
N ARG A 249 -6.75 19.50 12.97
CA ARG A 249 -7.57 18.62 13.81
C ARG A 249 -7.82 17.27 13.13
N SER A 250 -8.12 17.26 11.85
CA SER A 250 -8.34 16.02 11.08
C SER A 250 -7.09 15.14 11.05
N CYS A 251 -5.91 15.72 10.80
CA CYS A 251 -4.64 14.96 10.80
C CYS A 251 -4.39 14.30 12.16
N ILE A 252 -4.55 15.04 13.26
CA ILE A 252 -4.35 14.51 14.62
C ILE A 252 -5.41 13.46 14.98
N GLN A 253 -6.67 13.67 14.61
CA GLN A 253 -7.74 12.73 14.88
C GLN A 253 -7.53 11.40 14.12
N GLN A 254 -7.24 11.46 12.83
CA GLN A 254 -6.98 10.25 12.03
C GLN A 254 -5.76 9.50 12.52
N LEU A 255 -4.68 10.19 12.89
CA LEU A 255 -3.51 9.57 13.53
C LEU A 255 -3.88 8.87 14.84
N ARG A 256 -4.68 9.52 15.70
CA ARG A 256 -5.17 8.94 16.95
C ARG A 256 -5.98 7.67 16.70
N GLU A 257 -6.93 7.72 15.78
CA GLU A 257 -7.81 6.60 15.46
C GLU A 257 -7.01 5.41 14.88
N MET A 258 -6.09 5.66 13.95
CA MET A 258 -5.17 4.66 13.42
C MET A 258 -4.39 3.95 14.52
N ILE A 259 -3.78 4.72 15.43
CA ILE A 259 -3.02 4.17 16.54
C ILE A 259 -3.93 3.37 17.47
N GLN A 260 -5.08 3.91 17.86
CA GLN A 260 -6.01 3.27 18.78
C GLN A 260 -6.54 1.93 18.25
N ILE A 261 -6.80 1.85 16.93
CA ILE A 261 -7.27 0.63 16.27
C ILE A 261 -6.16 -0.45 16.22
N HIS A 262 -4.92 -0.06 15.92
CA HIS A 262 -3.86 -1.00 15.57
C HIS A 262 -2.78 -1.20 16.65
N ARG A 263 -2.79 -0.47 17.76
CA ARG A 263 -1.70 -0.50 18.78
C ARG A 263 -1.48 -1.85 19.46
N ASN A 264 -2.45 -2.79 19.39
CA ASN A 264 -2.27 -4.14 19.92
C ASN A 264 -1.62 -5.11 18.92
N SER A 265 -1.47 -4.71 17.64
CA SER A 265 -0.92 -5.55 16.59
C SER A 265 0.59 -5.68 16.71
N PRO A 266 1.14 -6.89 16.82
CA PRO A 266 2.58 -7.08 16.92
C PRO A 266 3.32 -6.80 15.61
N SER A 267 2.65 -6.83 14.47
CA SER A 267 3.25 -6.47 13.17
C SER A 267 3.64 -5.00 13.08
N VAL A 268 2.89 -4.08 13.69
CA VAL A 268 3.15 -2.64 13.58
C VAL A 268 4.41 -2.26 14.34
N ILE A 269 5.40 -1.71 13.64
CA ILE A 269 6.71 -1.30 14.18
C ILE A 269 6.98 0.20 14.14
N ALA A 270 6.21 0.96 13.37
CA ALA A 270 6.31 2.41 13.30
C ALA A 270 4.95 3.03 12.96
N TRP A 271 4.72 4.23 13.47
CA TRP A 271 3.64 5.11 13.07
C TRP A 271 4.21 6.16 12.13
N SER A 272 3.80 6.15 10.87
CA SER A 272 4.23 7.15 9.89
C SER A 272 3.31 8.34 9.93
N MET A 273 3.90 9.53 9.93
CA MET A 273 3.14 10.79 10.00
C MET A 273 2.61 11.22 8.63
N CYS A 274 3.28 10.82 7.54
CA CYS A 274 3.01 11.38 6.22
C CYS A 274 3.63 10.57 5.08
N ASN A 275 3.26 10.94 3.85
CA ASN A 275 4.01 10.68 2.63
C ASN A 275 4.37 11.98 1.93
N GLU A 276 5.65 12.18 1.60
CA GLU A 276 6.17 13.23 0.71
C GLU A 276 5.61 14.65 0.96
N PRO A 277 5.55 15.13 2.20
CA PRO A 277 4.95 16.44 2.52
C PRO A 277 5.80 17.63 2.06
N PHE A 278 6.97 17.34 1.49
CA PHE A 278 7.86 18.36 0.88
C PHE A 278 7.33 18.87 -0.46
N PHE A 279 6.39 18.15 -1.12
CA PHE A 279 5.62 18.73 -2.22
C PHE A 279 4.70 19.79 -1.68
N THR A 280 5.26 20.98 -1.46
CA THR A 280 4.59 22.11 -0.85
C THR A 280 5.23 23.42 -1.31
N GLU A 281 4.45 24.46 -1.32
CA GLU A 281 4.94 25.79 -1.62
C GLU A 281 5.87 26.30 -0.49
N SER A 282 6.87 27.08 -0.84
CA SER A 282 7.83 27.63 0.13
C SER A 282 7.16 28.38 1.28
N LYS A 283 6.05 29.09 1.01
CA LYS A 283 5.26 29.82 2.03
C LYS A 283 4.58 28.91 3.05
N THR A 284 4.35 27.64 2.74
CA THR A 284 3.67 26.67 3.62
C THR A 284 4.62 25.66 4.28
N LEU A 285 5.89 25.62 3.89
CA LEU A 285 6.87 24.64 4.39
C LEU A 285 7.03 24.68 5.92
N GLU A 286 7.08 25.87 6.53
CA GLU A 286 7.18 26.00 7.99
C GLU A 286 5.91 25.50 8.69
N ASN A 287 4.75 25.62 8.07
CA ASN A 287 3.50 25.07 8.59
C ASN A 287 3.52 23.53 8.53
N VAL A 288 4.05 22.95 7.44
CA VAL A 288 4.28 21.49 7.31
C VAL A 288 5.18 20.99 8.43
N LYS A 289 6.33 21.64 8.67
CA LYS A 289 7.27 21.29 9.75
C LYS A 289 6.59 21.32 11.12
N ARG A 290 5.85 22.39 11.40
CA ARG A 290 5.12 22.55 12.67
C ARG A 290 4.06 21.45 12.86
N LEU A 291 3.29 21.13 11.81
CA LEU A 291 2.28 20.07 11.85
C LEU A 291 2.92 18.70 12.07
N LEU A 292 3.98 18.35 11.33
CA LEU A 292 4.71 17.10 11.52
C LEU A 292 5.23 16.97 12.95
N ALA A 293 5.86 18.01 13.49
CA ALA A 293 6.32 17.99 14.88
C ALA A 293 5.16 17.83 15.89
N LYS A 294 3.98 18.40 15.60
CA LYS A 294 2.77 18.22 16.41
C LYS A 294 2.25 16.77 16.32
N MET A 295 2.25 16.17 15.13
CA MET A 295 1.84 14.78 14.92
C MET A 295 2.80 13.80 15.62
N VAL A 296 4.11 14.02 15.54
CA VAL A 296 5.13 13.19 16.25
C VAL A 296 4.88 13.23 17.76
N ARG A 297 4.72 14.42 18.35
CA ARG A 297 4.40 14.52 19.80
C ARG A 297 3.09 13.82 20.14
N ALA A 298 2.07 13.97 19.30
CA ALA A 298 0.78 13.31 19.51
C ALA A 298 0.89 11.78 19.43
N SER A 299 1.66 11.24 18.49
CA SER A 299 1.87 9.79 18.37
C SER A 299 2.51 9.21 19.63
N HIS A 300 3.50 9.87 20.22
CA HIS A 300 4.15 9.45 21.48
C HIS A 300 3.19 9.48 22.68
N VAL A 301 2.19 10.39 22.67
CA VAL A 301 1.13 10.39 23.69
C VAL A 301 0.16 9.23 23.50
N PHE A 302 -0.20 8.92 22.25
CA PHE A 302 -1.15 7.86 21.93
C PHE A 302 -0.54 6.47 22.03
N ASP A 303 0.74 6.31 21.71
CA ASP A 303 1.53 5.08 21.87
C ASP A 303 3.04 5.38 22.06
N PRO A 304 3.52 5.47 23.30
CA PRO A 304 4.95 5.70 23.58
C PRO A 304 5.85 4.48 23.28
N ASN A 305 5.28 3.34 22.86
CA ASN A 305 6.07 2.12 22.63
C ASN A 305 6.52 1.95 21.17
N ARG A 306 6.06 2.82 20.27
CA ARG A 306 6.45 2.78 18.88
C ARG A 306 6.96 4.12 18.40
N PRO A 307 8.03 4.14 17.60
CA PRO A 307 8.58 5.37 17.04
C PRO A 307 7.68 6.00 16.00
N ALA A 308 7.82 7.31 15.85
CA ALA A 308 7.22 8.13 14.81
C ALA A 308 8.13 8.20 13.59
N GLY A 309 7.67 7.71 12.44
CA GLY A 309 8.38 7.79 11.17
C GLY A 309 7.92 8.98 10.32
N ILE A 310 8.82 9.53 9.54
CA ILE A 310 8.53 10.53 8.52
C ILE A 310 8.72 9.87 7.17
N GLY A 311 7.62 9.56 6.47
CA GLY A 311 7.66 8.83 5.20
C GLY A 311 7.99 9.75 4.02
N GLY A 312 8.93 9.31 3.15
CA GLY A 312 9.23 9.98 1.91
C GLY A 312 9.78 11.39 2.05
N CYS A 313 10.68 11.65 2.99
CA CYS A 313 11.16 13.01 3.28
C CYS A 313 12.60 13.25 2.79
N GLN A 314 12.88 12.96 1.52
CA GLN A 314 14.18 13.20 0.87
C GLN A 314 14.39 14.63 0.40
N ARG A 315 13.57 15.58 0.80
CA ARG A 315 13.70 17.02 0.51
C ARG A 315 13.05 17.86 1.61
N PRO A 316 13.47 19.14 1.75
CA PRO A 316 14.68 19.72 1.19
C PRO A 316 15.96 19.14 1.83
N THR A 317 17.12 19.37 1.21
CA THR A 317 18.43 18.89 1.71
C THR A 317 19.13 19.92 2.62
N ASP A 318 18.62 21.14 2.69
CA ASP A 318 19.17 22.26 3.45
C ASP A 318 18.70 22.24 4.94
N LYS A 319 18.85 23.38 5.63
CA LYS A 319 18.41 23.58 7.02
C LYS A 319 16.90 23.33 7.25
N ASN A 320 16.12 23.22 6.18
CA ASN A 320 14.68 22.99 6.25
C ASN A 320 14.30 21.51 6.15
N ARG A 321 15.25 20.61 6.32
CA ARG A 321 15.04 19.16 6.31
C ARG A 321 13.85 18.75 7.17
N LEU A 322 13.02 17.85 6.60
CA LEU A 322 11.82 17.30 7.26
C LEU A 322 12.10 15.95 7.92
N ASP A 323 13.06 15.20 7.41
CA ASP A 323 13.39 13.83 7.83
C ASP A 323 13.84 13.73 9.29
N LEU A 324 14.41 14.80 9.85
CA LEU A 324 14.91 14.83 11.23
C LEU A 324 13.84 15.20 12.27
N ILE A 325 12.58 15.40 11.86
CA ILE A 325 11.49 15.77 12.77
C ILE A 325 10.99 14.56 13.59
N GLY A 326 11.03 13.36 13.01
CA GLY A 326 10.59 12.12 13.65
C GLY A 326 11.73 11.30 14.25
N ASP A 327 11.40 10.13 14.77
CA ASP A 327 12.37 9.19 15.34
C ASP A 327 13.07 8.37 14.23
N ILE A 328 12.39 8.21 13.08
CA ILE A 328 12.89 7.45 11.92
C ILE A 328 12.71 8.30 10.66
N ALA A 329 13.81 8.49 9.93
CA ALA A 329 13.81 9.13 8.62
C ALA A 329 13.44 8.12 7.52
N GLY A 330 12.43 8.44 6.71
CA GLY A 330 12.03 7.67 5.54
C GLY A 330 12.36 8.41 4.25
N TYR A 331 12.95 7.72 3.28
CA TYR A 331 13.35 8.30 1.99
C TYR A 331 12.72 7.57 0.83
N ASN A 332 12.19 8.34 -0.14
CA ASN A 332 11.62 7.80 -1.38
C ASN A 332 12.58 8.02 -2.55
N GLY A 333 12.49 7.15 -3.55
CA GLY A 333 13.16 7.30 -4.85
C GLY A 333 14.65 7.63 -4.76
N ASP A 334 15.03 8.79 -5.27
CA ASP A 334 16.39 9.28 -5.29
C ASP A 334 17.00 9.57 -3.90
N GLY A 335 16.17 9.76 -2.89
CA GLY A 335 16.61 9.89 -1.50
C GLY A 335 17.41 8.70 -0.99
N ALA A 336 17.24 7.52 -1.58
CA ALA A 336 18.05 6.35 -1.29
C ALA A 336 19.54 6.52 -1.69
N THR A 337 19.85 7.40 -2.60
CA THR A 337 21.19 7.60 -3.18
C THR A 337 21.80 8.98 -2.93
N ILE A 338 21.01 9.97 -2.49
CA ILE A 338 21.49 11.32 -2.15
C ILE A 338 22.43 11.25 -0.95
N ALA A 339 23.60 11.89 -1.05
CA ALA A 339 24.67 11.82 -0.06
C ALA A 339 24.23 12.25 1.35
N GLU A 340 23.43 13.31 1.45
CA GLU A 340 22.92 13.87 2.71
C GLU A 340 22.04 12.89 3.49
N PHE A 341 21.48 11.89 2.83
CA PHE A 341 20.59 10.89 3.42
C PHE A 341 21.21 9.50 3.58
N GLN A 342 22.50 9.33 3.20
CA GLN A 342 23.17 8.03 3.30
C GLN A 342 23.52 7.63 4.74
N ASN A 343 23.67 8.56 5.65
CA ASN A 343 23.86 8.30 7.08
C ASN A 343 23.38 9.53 7.86
N PRO A 344 22.08 9.71 8.06
CA PRO A 344 21.53 10.96 8.56
C PRO A 344 21.75 11.19 10.07
N GLY A 345 22.38 10.26 10.79
CA GLY A 345 22.62 10.34 12.23
C GLY A 345 21.38 9.96 13.07
N VAL A 346 20.28 9.62 12.44
CA VAL A 346 19.07 9.06 13.05
C VAL A 346 18.74 7.72 12.40
N ALA A 347 17.88 6.92 13.02
CA ALA A 347 17.41 5.69 12.39
C ALA A 347 16.78 6.01 11.03
N SER A 348 17.06 5.21 10.01
CA SER A 348 16.60 5.47 8.65
C SER A 348 16.14 4.22 7.91
N ILE A 349 15.24 4.41 6.96
CA ILE A 349 14.72 3.39 6.06
C ILE A 349 14.44 4.00 4.69
N VAL A 350 14.62 3.23 3.61
CA VAL A 350 14.15 3.63 2.27
C VAL A 350 12.69 3.21 2.15
N THR A 351 11.80 4.19 2.13
CA THR A 351 10.35 3.97 2.14
C THR A 351 9.78 3.66 0.77
N GLU A 352 10.45 4.09 -0.31
CA GLU A 352 10.08 3.75 -1.69
C GLU A 352 11.30 3.69 -2.60
N TYR A 353 11.37 2.63 -3.44
CA TYR A 353 12.36 2.47 -4.50
C TYR A 353 11.92 1.36 -5.47
N GLY A 354 12.63 1.16 -6.57
CA GLY A 354 12.47 -0.03 -7.43
C GLY A 354 11.19 -0.07 -8.25
N SER A 355 10.60 1.08 -8.52
CA SER A 355 9.41 1.20 -9.36
C SER A 355 9.60 0.53 -10.73
N THR A 356 8.53 -0.07 -11.25
CA THR A 356 8.50 -0.62 -12.61
C THR A 356 7.39 0.07 -13.39
N MET A 357 7.44 -0.04 -14.73
CA MET A 357 6.41 0.50 -15.61
C MET A 357 5.97 -0.56 -16.63
N ASP A 358 6.23 -1.83 -16.34
CA ASP A 358 5.94 -2.92 -17.26
C ASP A 358 4.57 -3.57 -17.02
N VAL A 359 4.08 -4.23 -18.06
CA VAL A 359 2.89 -5.08 -18.00
C VAL A 359 3.31 -6.55 -17.93
N ARG A 360 2.41 -7.43 -17.47
CA ARG A 360 2.67 -8.87 -17.49
C ARG A 360 2.83 -9.39 -18.93
N PRO A 361 3.82 -10.27 -19.20
CA PRO A 361 4.68 -10.97 -18.23
C PRO A 361 5.74 -10.10 -17.56
N GLY A 362 6.16 -8.96 -18.14
CA GLY A 362 7.20 -8.08 -17.62
C GLY A 362 8.60 -8.69 -17.69
N LYS A 363 9.60 -7.94 -17.25
CA LYS A 363 11.01 -8.37 -17.27
C LYS A 363 11.37 -9.21 -16.04
N TYR A 364 12.36 -10.08 -16.21
CA TYR A 364 13.00 -10.80 -15.10
C TYR A 364 14.22 -10.01 -14.64
N GLY A 365 14.09 -9.26 -13.55
CA GLY A 365 15.13 -8.40 -13.01
C GLY A 365 14.61 -7.50 -11.90
N ALA A 366 15.49 -6.72 -11.29
CA ALA A 366 15.14 -5.71 -10.29
C ALA A 366 14.32 -4.57 -10.91
N GLY A 367 13.56 -3.83 -10.09
CA GLY A 367 12.91 -2.60 -10.47
C GLY A 367 13.92 -1.45 -10.61
N TRP A 368 13.48 -0.36 -11.24
CA TRP A 368 14.29 0.83 -11.43
C TRP A 368 14.79 1.41 -10.09
N GLY A 369 16.08 1.74 -10.03
CA GLY A 369 16.68 2.33 -8.83
C GLY A 369 16.90 1.36 -7.68
N ASP A 370 16.69 0.08 -7.89
CA ASP A 370 16.89 -0.99 -6.92
C ASP A 370 18.39 -1.40 -6.83
N LEU A 371 18.64 -2.68 -6.64
CA LEU A 371 19.96 -3.25 -6.34
C LEU A 371 21.09 -2.83 -7.29
N GLU A 372 20.77 -2.41 -8.50
CA GLU A 372 21.73 -1.85 -9.46
C GLU A 372 22.23 -0.45 -9.08
N ARG A 373 21.34 0.41 -8.55
CA ARG A 373 21.68 1.78 -8.12
C ARG A 373 22.09 1.86 -6.67
N ASP A 374 21.46 1.08 -5.84
CA ASP A 374 21.67 1.00 -4.41
C ASP A 374 21.72 -0.47 -4.01
N ASN A 375 22.91 -0.97 -3.68
CA ASN A 375 23.13 -2.36 -3.22
C ASN A 375 22.26 -2.76 -1.99
N GLY A 376 21.22 -1.98 -1.70
CA GLY A 376 20.38 -2.15 -0.55
C GLY A 376 21.16 -2.00 0.75
N TRP A 377 21.23 -3.07 1.51
CA TRP A 377 21.89 -3.07 2.82
C TRP A 377 23.40 -3.32 2.79
N LYS A 378 23.98 -3.79 1.69
CA LYS A 378 25.41 -4.09 1.61
C LYS A 378 26.23 -2.82 1.84
N GLY A 379 27.11 -2.84 2.85
CA GLY A 379 27.92 -1.69 3.23
C GLY A 379 27.15 -0.53 3.87
N LYS A 380 25.88 -0.73 4.22
CA LYS A 380 25.01 0.28 4.84
C LYS A 380 24.38 -0.24 6.12
N PRO A 381 25.16 -0.52 7.18
CA PRO A 381 24.66 -1.13 8.42
C PRO A 381 23.65 -0.25 9.16
N TRP A 382 23.67 1.06 8.93
CA TRP A 382 22.74 2.02 9.53
C TRP A 382 21.33 1.95 8.94
N ARG A 383 21.15 1.45 7.70
CA ARG A 383 19.87 1.38 7.03
C ARG A 383 19.04 0.23 7.60
N SER A 384 17.86 0.54 8.13
CA SER A 384 16.97 -0.48 8.70
C SER A 384 16.37 -1.40 7.66
N GLY A 385 16.16 -0.92 6.44
CA GLY A 385 15.58 -1.68 5.36
C GLY A 385 15.13 -0.82 4.19
N GLN A 386 14.36 -1.44 3.30
CA GLN A 386 13.81 -0.77 2.12
C GLN A 386 12.50 -1.43 1.65
N ALA A 387 11.61 -0.62 1.06
CA ALA A 387 10.34 -1.05 0.51
C ALA A 387 10.21 -0.70 -0.97
N ILE A 388 9.90 -1.68 -1.80
CA ILE A 388 9.72 -1.50 -3.25
C ILE A 388 8.43 -0.70 -3.51
N TRP A 389 8.48 0.25 -4.42
CA TRP A 389 7.30 0.90 -4.98
C TRP A 389 6.92 0.24 -6.31
N CYS A 390 5.88 -0.60 -6.39
CA CYS A 390 5.10 -1.12 -5.25
C CYS A 390 4.87 -2.63 -5.45
N ALA A 391 4.12 -3.28 -4.56
CA ALA A 391 3.83 -4.70 -4.70
C ALA A 391 2.88 -4.97 -5.87
N PHE A 392 1.81 -4.20 -5.97
CA PHE A 392 0.72 -4.40 -6.93
C PHE A 392 0.56 -3.18 -7.82
N ASP A 393 0.22 -3.41 -9.08
CA ASP A 393 -0.35 -2.34 -9.89
C ASP A 393 -1.59 -1.80 -9.18
N HIS A 394 -1.83 -0.51 -9.26
CA HIS A 394 -2.92 0.18 -8.56
C HIS A 394 -3.65 1.16 -9.47
N GLY A 395 -4.85 1.57 -9.08
CA GLY A 395 -5.58 2.64 -9.74
C GLY A 395 -4.85 3.97 -9.60
N THR A 396 -4.83 4.78 -10.66
CA THR A 396 -4.26 6.13 -10.65
C THR A 396 -5.24 7.12 -11.21
N GLN A 397 -5.16 8.38 -10.76
CA GLN A 397 -5.93 9.49 -11.33
C GLN A 397 -5.27 10.08 -12.57
N ALA A 398 -4.01 9.76 -12.79
CA ALA A 398 -3.25 10.28 -13.91
C ALA A 398 -3.76 9.67 -15.22
N ASN A 399 -4.44 10.49 -16.03
CA ASN A 399 -4.93 10.20 -17.40
C ASN A 399 -5.65 8.86 -17.60
N GLY A 400 -6.16 8.32 -16.51
CA GLY A 400 -6.98 7.15 -16.60
C GLY A 400 -6.27 5.83 -16.89
N ASP A 401 -4.96 5.74 -16.78
CA ASP A 401 -4.24 4.47 -16.87
C ASP A 401 -3.97 3.90 -15.45
N PHE A 402 -3.58 2.61 -15.38
CA PHE A 402 -3.14 1.99 -14.15
C PHE A 402 -1.72 2.43 -13.80
N GLY A 403 -1.45 2.62 -12.51
CA GLY A 403 -0.10 2.65 -11.99
C GLY A 403 0.55 1.27 -12.16
N ARG A 404 1.25 1.04 -13.28
CA ARG A 404 1.88 -0.26 -13.64
C ARG A 404 3.19 -0.50 -12.88
N MET A 405 3.31 0.08 -11.70
CA MET A 405 4.54 0.11 -10.91
C MET A 405 4.76 -1.14 -10.05
N GLY A 406 3.78 -2.04 -10.00
CA GLY A 406 3.84 -3.27 -9.21
C GLY A 406 4.70 -4.37 -9.87
N PHE A 407 5.32 -5.21 -9.04
CA PHE A 407 5.89 -6.48 -9.50
C PHE A 407 4.84 -7.61 -9.57
N ILE A 408 3.60 -7.31 -9.19
CA ILE A 408 2.37 -8.11 -9.37
C ILE A 408 1.37 -7.21 -10.08
N ASP A 409 0.64 -7.74 -11.08
CA ASP A 409 -0.32 -6.94 -11.81
C ASP A 409 -1.60 -6.61 -11.02
N TYR A 410 -2.45 -5.75 -11.57
CA TYR A 410 -3.69 -5.31 -10.91
C TYR A 410 -4.68 -6.45 -10.64
N GLN A 411 -4.63 -7.53 -11.42
CA GLN A 411 -5.44 -8.73 -11.23
C GLN A 411 -4.84 -9.69 -10.17
N ARG A 412 -3.75 -9.30 -9.50
CA ARG A 412 -2.99 -10.12 -8.53
C ARG A 412 -2.36 -11.34 -9.18
N LEU A 413 -1.92 -11.22 -10.43
CA LEU A 413 -1.10 -12.21 -11.10
C LEU A 413 0.37 -11.76 -11.13
N PRO A 414 1.32 -12.65 -10.79
CA PRO A 414 2.73 -12.29 -10.73
C PRO A 414 3.29 -11.87 -12.09
N LYS A 415 4.07 -10.79 -12.13
CA LYS A 415 4.98 -10.47 -13.23
C LYS A 415 6.29 -11.24 -13.08
N ARG A 416 7.14 -11.26 -14.10
CA ARG A 416 8.47 -11.92 -14.04
C ARG A 416 9.34 -11.37 -12.91
N ARG A 417 9.21 -10.08 -12.56
CA ARG A 417 9.91 -9.44 -11.44
C ARG A 417 9.54 -10.04 -10.08
N TYR A 418 8.29 -10.45 -9.86
CA TYR A 418 7.90 -11.15 -8.64
C TYR A 418 8.76 -12.42 -8.43
N TYR A 419 8.96 -13.19 -9.48
CA TYR A 419 9.78 -14.40 -9.42
C TYR A 419 11.26 -14.09 -9.27
N TRP A 420 11.74 -12.97 -9.81
CA TRP A 420 13.10 -12.49 -9.57
C TRP A 420 13.33 -12.21 -8.08
N TYR A 421 12.43 -11.47 -7.41
CA TYR A 421 12.51 -11.24 -5.97
C TYR A 421 12.36 -12.54 -5.16
N CYS A 422 11.50 -13.48 -5.57
CA CYS A 422 11.41 -14.80 -4.95
C CYS A 422 12.74 -15.56 -5.04
N HIS A 423 13.44 -15.46 -6.15
CA HIS A 423 14.77 -16.05 -6.32
C HIS A 423 15.80 -15.37 -5.43
N GLU A 424 15.88 -14.04 -5.46
CA GLU A 424 16.84 -13.26 -4.67
C GLU A 424 16.69 -13.46 -3.15
N TYR A 425 15.46 -13.58 -2.67
CA TYR A 425 15.22 -13.67 -1.23
C TYR A 425 15.09 -15.11 -0.70
N ARG A 426 14.77 -16.07 -1.56
CA ARG A 426 14.45 -17.45 -1.16
C ARG A 426 15.07 -18.53 -2.04
N ASN A 427 15.84 -18.19 -3.05
CA ASN A 427 16.39 -19.12 -4.05
C ASN A 427 15.30 -19.98 -4.74
N ILE A 428 14.10 -19.44 -4.91
CA ILE A 428 13.03 -20.13 -5.61
C ILE A 428 13.27 -20.05 -7.11
N VAL A 429 13.35 -21.19 -7.78
CA VAL A 429 13.48 -21.24 -9.24
C VAL A 429 12.21 -20.68 -9.88
N PRO A 430 12.35 -19.66 -10.78
CA PRO A 430 11.19 -19.08 -11.44
C PRO A 430 10.51 -20.12 -12.35
N PRO A 431 9.17 -20.05 -12.53
CA PRO A 431 8.50 -20.87 -13.51
C PRO A 431 9.01 -20.52 -14.92
N ALA A 432 9.01 -21.52 -15.80
CA ALA A 432 9.33 -21.32 -17.21
C ALA A 432 8.42 -20.24 -17.83
N GLU A 433 8.97 -19.49 -18.77
CA GLU A 433 8.18 -18.52 -19.53
C GLU A 433 7.15 -19.21 -20.39
N ARG A 434 5.93 -18.69 -20.39
CA ARG A 434 4.92 -19.16 -21.32
C ARG A 434 5.29 -18.72 -22.73
N LYS A 435 5.14 -19.63 -23.67
CA LYS A 435 5.35 -19.35 -25.09
C LYS A 435 4.02 -19.36 -25.81
N GLN A 436 3.96 -18.72 -26.94
CA GLN A 436 2.83 -18.89 -27.85
C GLN A 436 2.74 -20.34 -28.32
N GLY A 437 1.51 -20.84 -28.41
CA GLY A 437 1.21 -22.18 -28.84
C GLY A 437 -0.13 -22.24 -29.59
N ILE A 438 -0.71 -23.42 -29.72
CA ILE A 438 -2.04 -23.60 -30.30
C ILE A 438 -3.05 -23.73 -29.18
N PRO A 439 -3.90 -22.71 -28.92
CA PRO A 439 -4.92 -22.78 -27.89
C PRO A 439 -5.90 -23.93 -28.14
N ALA A 440 -6.20 -24.71 -27.11
CA ALA A 440 -7.14 -25.83 -27.17
C ALA A 440 -8.27 -25.73 -26.13
N ALA A 441 -7.96 -25.21 -24.95
CA ALA A 441 -8.93 -25.14 -23.86
C ALA A 441 -8.64 -23.96 -22.92
N ILE A 442 -9.64 -23.65 -22.10
CA ILE A 442 -9.53 -22.72 -20.98
C ILE A 442 -9.64 -23.51 -19.68
N LEU A 443 -8.77 -23.23 -18.72
CA LEU A 443 -8.85 -23.76 -17.36
C LEU A 443 -9.21 -22.66 -16.37
N VAL A 444 -10.13 -22.97 -15.45
CA VAL A 444 -10.48 -22.09 -14.32
C VAL A 444 -10.03 -22.73 -13.02
N THR A 445 -9.28 -22.00 -12.24
CA THR A 445 -8.92 -22.36 -10.86
C THR A 445 -9.42 -21.31 -9.89
N ALA A 446 -9.66 -21.69 -8.64
CA ALA A 446 -10.14 -20.77 -7.61
C ALA A 446 -9.25 -20.85 -6.36
N SER A 447 -9.01 -19.71 -5.72
CA SER A 447 -8.26 -19.63 -4.46
C SER A 447 -8.95 -20.38 -3.30
N LYS A 448 -10.27 -20.47 -3.35
CA LYS A 448 -11.13 -21.18 -2.40
C LYS A 448 -12.41 -21.62 -3.10
N THR A 449 -12.87 -22.84 -2.87
CA THR A 449 -14.08 -23.37 -3.53
C THR A 449 -15.22 -23.68 -2.55
N LYS A 450 -14.94 -23.80 -1.24
CA LYS A 450 -15.93 -24.17 -0.22
C LYS A 450 -15.85 -23.24 0.98
N ASN A 451 -16.96 -23.14 1.70
CA ASN A 451 -17.06 -22.36 2.94
C ASN A 451 -16.64 -20.89 2.76
N ILE A 452 -17.02 -20.27 1.64
CA ILE A 452 -16.82 -18.83 1.39
C ILE A 452 -17.97 -18.10 2.09
N LYS A 453 -17.67 -17.18 2.98
CA LYS A 453 -18.73 -16.43 3.68
C LYS A 453 -19.44 -15.49 2.72
N ALA A 454 -20.77 -15.51 2.83
CA ALA A 454 -21.67 -14.68 2.03
C ALA A 454 -22.10 -13.42 2.81
N ASP A 455 -21.13 -12.70 3.40
CA ASP A 455 -21.34 -11.51 4.22
C ASP A 455 -20.53 -10.30 3.72
N GLY A 456 -19.88 -10.44 2.55
CA GLY A 456 -19.01 -9.39 1.97
C GLY A 456 -17.60 -9.39 2.52
N THR A 457 -17.27 -10.16 3.57
CA THR A 457 -15.90 -10.24 4.12
C THR A 457 -15.02 -11.23 3.37
N GLU A 458 -15.60 -12.19 2.65
CA GLU A 458 -14.85 -13.18 1.87
C GLU A 458 -15.22 -13.16 0.40
N ASP A 459 -14.25 -13.53 -0.42
CA ASP A 459 -14.36 -13.75 -1.84
C ASP A 459 -13.51 -14.96 -2.26
N ALA A 460 -13.62 -15.37 -3.52
CA ALA A 460 -12.68 -16.27 -4.16
C ALA A 460 -12.08 -15.61 -5.39
N GLN A 461 -10.75 -15.64 -5.53
CA GLN A 461 -10.08 -15.26 -6.76
C GLN A 461 -10.19 -16.42 -7.76
N LEU A 462 -10.75 -16.15 -8.92
CA LEU A 462 -10.75 -17.05 -10.07
C LEU A 462 -9.59 -16.67 -10.98
N ILE A 463 -8.78 -17.64 -11.36
CA ILE A 463 -7.71 -17.50 -12.33
C ILE A 463 -8.08 -18.34 -13.55
N VAL A 464 -8.08 -17.71 -14.70
CA VAL A 464 -8.30 -18.33 -15.99
C VAL A 464 -6.97 -18.45 -16.70
N SER A 465 -6.68 -19.63 -17.25
CA SER A 465 -5.48 -19.91 -18.04
C SER A 465 -5.84 -20.51 -19.38
N VAL A 466 -5.23 -20.01 -20.42
CA VAL A 466 -5.29 -20.60 -21.76
C VAL A 466 -4.25 -21.72 -21.86
N VAL A 467 -4.66 -22.86 -22.36
CA VAL A 467 -3.81 -24.06 -22.45
C VAL A 467 -3.88 -24.70 -23.83
N ASP A 468 -2.81 -25.42 -24.19
CA ASP A 468 -2.76 -26.25 -25.40
C ASP A 468 -3.48 -27.61 -25.19
N LYS A 469 -3.38 -28.47 -26.19
CA LYS A 469 -3.96 -29.85 -26.18
C LYS A 469 -3.43 -30.72 -25.05
N ASP A 470 -2.22 -30.48 -24.57
CA ASP A 470 -1.55 -31.20 -23.50
C ASP A 470 -1.78 -30.55 -22.13
N LYS A 471 -2.68 -29.56 -22.05
CA LYS A 471 -3.03 -28.77 -20.86
C LYS A 471 -1.87 -27.95 -20.31
N LEU A 472 -0.85 -27.66 -21.11
CA LEU A 472 0.24 -26.78 -20.73
C LEU A 472 -0.16 -25.33 -20.93
N PRO A 473 0.11 -24.43 -19.94
CA PRO A 473 -0.19 -23.01 -20.07
C PRO A 473 0.62 -22.35 -21.19
N ILE A 474 -0.07 -21.59 -22.03
CA ILE A 474 0.52 -20.84 -23.15
C ILE A 474 0.23 -19.34 -23.03
N SER A 475 0.98 -18.49 -23.74
CA SER A 475 0.88 -17.04 -23.64
C SER A 475 -0.19 -16.40 -24.54
N ASN A 476 -0.82 -17.18 -25.41
CA ASN A 476 -1.93 -16.69 -26.27
C ASN A 476 -3.05 -16.11 -25.40
N SER A 477 -3.54 -14.94 -25.78
CA SER A 477 -4.52 -14.17 -25.00
C SER A 477 -5.78 -13.89 -25.82
N PRO A 478 -6.60 -14.90 -26.14
CA PRO A 478 -7.87 -14.70 -26.83
C PRO A 478 -8.87 -14.01 -25.89
N LYS A 479 -9.94 -13.46 -26.44
CA LYS A 479 -11.06 -12.96 -25.65
C LYS A 479 -11.70 -14.09 -24.83
N VAL A 480 -11.88 -13.86 -23.50
CA VAL A 480 -12.43 -14.86 -22.57
C VAL A 480 -13.60 -14.23 -21.82
N THR A 481 -14.68 -14.98 -21.67
CA THR A 481 -15.83 -14.58 -20.86
C THR A 481 -16.05 -15.53 -19.71
N LEU A 482 -16.13 -14.98 -18.48
CA LEU A 482 -16.62 -15.70 -17.30
C LEU A 482 -18.11 -15.41 -17.15
N THR A 483 -18.93 -16.46 -17.01
CA THR A 483 -20.38 -16.34 -16.84
C THR A 483 -20.85 -17.15 -15.64
N ILE A 484 -21.67 -16.56 -14.77
CA ILE A 484 -22.34 -17.26 -13.69
C ILE A 484 -23.60 -17.93 -14.26
N LYS A 485 -23.53 -19.25 -14.43
CA LYS A 485 -24.61 -20.07 -14.99
C LYS A 485 -25.73 -20.28 -14.00
N SER A 486 -25.41 -20.38 -12.70
CA SER A 486 -26.39 -20.54 -11.62
C SER A 486 -25.82 -20.12 -10.27
N GLY A 487 -26.68 -19.85 -9.30
CA GLY A 487 -26.31 -19.53 -7.92
C GLY A 487 -26.12 -18.04 -7.63
N PRO A 488 -25.77 -17.70 -6.39
CA PRO A 488 -25.84 -16.33 -5.88
C PRO A 488 -24.56 -15.49 -6.07
N GLY A 489 -23.49 -16.03 -6.66
CA GLY A 489 -22.26 -15.28 -6.87
C GLY A 489 -22.42 -14.07 -7.77
N GLN A 490 -21.51 -13.11 -7.64
CA GLN A 490 -21.45 -11.92 -8.51
C GLN A 490 -20.02 -11.53 -8.81
N PHE A 491 -19.80 -11.02 -10.03
CA PHE A 491 -18.63 -10.27 -10.44
C PHE A 491 -18.84 -8.77 -10.21
N PRO A 492 -17.79 -7.93 -10.30
CA PRO A 492 -17.96 -6.48 -10.28
C PRO A 492 -18.92 -5.96 -11.34
N THR A 493 -18.98 -6.64 -12.49
CA THR A 493 -19.84 -6.34 -13.64
C THR A 493 -21.22 -7.01 -13.59
N GLY A 494 -21.52 -7.80 -12.56
CA GLY A 494 -22.78 -8.54 -12.40
C GLY A 494 -22.64 -10.04 -12.61
N ARG A 495 -23.33 -10.62 -13.62
CA ARG A 495 -23.37 -12.08 -13.87
C ARG A 495 -22.33 -12.56 -14.86
N SER A 496 -21.70 -11.63 -15.58
CA SER A 496 -20.66 -11.94 -16.54
C SER A 496 -19.55 -10.89 -16.52
N ILE A 497 -18.35 -11.30 -16.92
CA ILE A 497 -17.20 -10.42 -17.13
C ILE A 497 -16.41 -10.92 -18.33
N CYS A 498 -16.06 -9.99 -19.22
CA CYS A 498 -15.31 -10.28 -20.43
C CYS A 498 -13.91 -9.69 -20.34
N PHE A 499 -12.90 -10.50 -20.68
CA PHE A 499 -11.50 -10.11 -20.75
C PHE A 499 -11.05 -10.09 -22.21
N SER A 500 -10.42 -9.00 -22.63
CA SER A 500 -9.87 -8.84 -23.96
C SER A 500 -8.43 -8.36 -23.90
N PRO A 501 -7.54 -8.72 -24.82
CA PRO A 501 -6.16 -8.24 -24.81
C PRO A 501 -6.04 -6.72 -24.95
N ASP A 502 -7.03 -6.07 -25.57
CA ASP A 502 -7.01 -4.66 -25.95
C ASP A 502 -7.85 -3.76 -25.02
N ASP A 503 -8.50 -4.34 -24.00
CA ASP A 503 -9.37 -3.62 -23.08
C ASP A 503 -8.74 -3.44 -21.70
N ASP A 504 -9.34 -2.55 -20.89
CA ASP A 504 -8.99 -2.36 -19.49
C ASP A 504 -9.22 -3.62 -18.64
N ILE A 505 -10.25 -4.40 -18.96
CA ILE A 505 -10.46 -5.74 -18.42
C ILE A 505 -9.68 -6.72 -19.29
N TYR A 506 -8.39 -6.80 -19.04
CA TYR A 506 -7.45 -7.46 -19.94
C TYR A 506 -7.22 -8.95 -19.60
N ILE A 507 -6.89 -9.71 -20.66
CA ILE A 507 -6.17 -10.98 -20.57
C ILE A 507 -4.76 -10.77 -21.15
N ARG A 508 -3.73 -11.21 -20.44
CA ARG A 508 -2.32 -11.07 -20.85
C ARG A 508 -1.54 -12.32 -20.49
N ASP A 509 -0.56 -12.67 -21.32
CA ASP A 509 0.29 -13.85 -21.11
C ASP A 509 -0.53 -15.10 -20.82
N GLY A 510 -1.63 -15.29 -21.59
CA GLY A 510 -2.54 -16.42 -21.48
C GLY A 510 -3.34 -16.49 -20.17
N GLN A 511 -3.37 -15.45 -19.38
CA GLN A 511 -4.10 -15.45 -18.10
C GLN A 511 -4.87 -14.16 -17.84
N CYS A 512 -5.99 -14.34 -17.13
CA CYS A 512 -6.70 -13.25 -16.46
C CYS A 512 -7.23 -13.73 -15.11
N ALA A 513 -7.56 -12.80 -14.21
CA ALA A 513 -8.13 -13.13 -12.92
C ALA A 513 -9.10 -12.06 -12.43
N ILE A 514 -10.08 -12.49 -11.63
CA ILE A 514 -11.05 -11.62 -10.96
C ILE A 514 -11.55 -12.30 -9.68
N THR A 515 -12.00 -11.53 -8.71
CA THR A 515 -12.65 -12.08 -7.52
C THR A 515 -14.16 -12.14 -7.70
N ILE A 516 -14.75 -13.21 -7.16
CA ILE A 516 -16.20 -13.41 -7.07
C ILE A 516 -16.62 -13.44 -5.60
N ARG A 517 -17.70 -12.76 -5.27
CA ARG A 517 -18.28 -12.73 -3.92
C ARG A 517 -19.77 -13.02 -3.96
N SER A 518 -20.39 -13.21 -2.81
CA SER A 518 -21.85 -13.35 -2.66
C SER A 518 -22.33 -12.76 -1.35
N TYR A 519 -23.60 -12.36 -1.30
CA TYR A 519 -24.32 -12.00 -0.08
C TYR A 519 -25.40 -13.01 0.29
N TYR A 520 -25.46 -14.14 -0.43
CA TYR A 520 -26.41 -15.22 -0.20
C TYR A 520 -25.68 -16.57 -0.17
N SER A 521 -26.10 -17.47 0.71
CA SER A 521 -25.60 -18.84 0.78
C SER A 521 -26.15 -19.68 -0.37
N GLY A 522 -25.31 -20.51 -0.95
CA GLY A 522 -25.66 -21.42 -2.04
C GLY A 522 -24.47 -21.76 -2.94
N ASN A 523 -24.66 -22.72 -3.83
CA ASN A 523 -23.65 -23.08 -4.81
C ASN A 523 -23.75 -22.19 -6.04
N THR A 524 -22.63 -21.70 -6.49
CA THR A 524 -22.48 -20.90 -7.71
C THR A 524 -21.68 -21.69 -8.73
N VAL A 525 -22.22 -21.83 -9.95
CA VAL A 525 -21.53 -22.44 -11.08
C VAL A 525 -21.03 -21.32 -12.01
N VAL A 526 -19.73 -21.26 -12.20
CA VAL A 526 -19.07 -20.34 -13.13
C VAL A 526 -18.56 -21.12 -14.33
N GLU A 527 -18.76 -20.59 -15.53
CA GLU A 527 -18.22 -21.11 -16.78
C GLU A 527 -17.28 -20.07 -17.41
N ALA A 528 -16.10 -20.51 -17.82
CA ALA A 528 -15.19 -19.74 -18.66
C ALA A 528 -15.29 -20.25 -20.08
N SER A 529 -15.45 -19.33 -21.02
CA SER A 529 -15.57 -19.66 -22.47
C SER A 529 -14.76 -18.69 -23.33
N SER A 530 -14.35 -19.18 -24.49
CA SER A 530 -13.71 -18.42 -25.58
C SER A 530 -14.05 -19.11 -26.88
N ASP A 531 -14.16 -18.36 -27.97
CA ASP A 531 -14.53 -18.88 -29.27
C ASP A 531 -13.50 -19.93 -29.76
N GLY A 532 -13.99 -21.08 -30.21
CA GLY A 532 -13.17 -22.16 -30.72
C GLY A 532 -12.39 -22.97 -29.66
N LEU A 533 -12.54 -22.68 -28.37
CA LEU A 533 -11.84 -23.37 -27.28
C LEU A 533 -12.81 -24.16 -26.41
N SER A 534 -12.32 -25.28 -25.86
CA SER A 534 -13.08 -26.03 -24.85
C SER A 534 -13.27 -25.21 -23.58
N SER A 535 -14.53 -25.07 -23.12
CA SER A 535 -14.89 -24.33 -21.91
C SER A 535 -14.54 -25.10 -20.64
N SER A 536 -14.42 -24.37 -19.52
CA SER A 536 -14.21 -24.92 -18.19
C SER A 536 -15.27 -24.41 -17.21
N LYS A 537 -15.67 -25.28 -16.26
CA LYS A 537 -16.62 -24.93 -15.20
C LYS A 537 -16.00 -25.08 -13.83
N GLY A 538 -16.34 -24.14 -12.95
CA GLY A 538 -15.99 -24.17 -11.53
C GLY A 538 -17.25 -24.09 -10.68
N VAL A 539 -17.23 -24.76 -9.53
CA VAL A 539 -18.31 -24.68 -8.52
C VAL A 539 -17.75 -24.07 -7.24
N LEU A 540 -18.45 -23.06 -6.73
CA LEU A 540 -18.12 -22.36 -5.50
C LEU A 540 -19.28 -22.48 -4.51
N SER A 541 -18.99 -22.75 -3.24
CA SER A 541 -20.00 -22.86 -2.19
C SER A 541 -19.90 -21.69 -1.21
N PHE A 542 -20.93 -20.88 -1.17
CA PHE A 542 -21.10 -19.74 -0.25
C PHE A 542 -21.95 -20.16 0.95
N CYS A 543 -21.61 -19.66 2.15
CA CYS A 543 -22.27 -20.00 3.41
C CYS A 543 -22.41 -18.77 4.33
N ASN A 544 -23.15 -18.92 5.44
CA ASN A 544 -23.32 -17.90 6.49
C ASN A 544 -24.06 -16.62 6.06
N GLY A 545 -24.78 -16.66 4.94
CA GLY A 545 -25.69 -15.61 4.50
C GLY A 545 -27.13 -16.13 4.39
N PRO A 546 -28.09 -15.27 4.04
CA PRO A 546 -29.44 -15.70 3.69
C PRO A 546 -29.42 -16.74 2.56
N ILE A 547 -30.33 -17.71 2.59
CA ILE A 547 -30.35 -18.78 1.59
C ILE A 547 -30.79 -18.21 0.24
N TYR A 548 -30.03 -18.48 -0.80
CA TYR A 548 -30.39 -18.16 -2.17
C TYR A 548 -31.58 -19.01 -2.63
N LYS A 549 -32.61 -18.35 -3.16
CA LYS A 549 -33.78 -18.98 -3.75
C LYS A 549 -33.90 -18.53 -5.21
N LYS A 550 -33.73 -19.50 -6.16
CA LYS A 550 -33.86 -19.24 -7.59
C LYS A 550 -35.24 -18.65 -7.91
N GLY A 551 -35.24 -17.55 -8.68
CA GLY A 551 -36.49 -16.85 -9.06
C GLY A 551 -37.10 -15.94 -7.99
N VAL A 552 -36.55 -15.94 -6.75
CA VAL A 552 -37.02 -15.12 -5.62
C VAL A 552 -35.94 -14.15 -5.16
N THR A 553 -34.71 -14.64 -4.96
CA THR A 553 -33.59 -13.79 -4.55
C THR A 553 -33.25 -12.81 -5.69
N PRO A 554 -33.20 -11.50 -5.42
CA PRO A 554 -32.83 -10.52 -6.44
C PRO A 554 -31.47 -10.85 -7.04
N LEU A 555 -31.40 -10.82 -8.36
CA LEU A 555 -30.13 -10.92 -9.08
C LEU A 555 -29.53 -9.52 -9.24
N TYR A 556 -28.22 -9.46 -9.23
CA TYR A 556 -27.52 -8.21 -9.50
C TYR A 556 -27.71 -7.80 -10.95
N THR A 557 -27.97 -6.51 -11.15
CA THR A 557 -28.04 -5.89 -12.46
C THR A 557 -26.66 -5.94 -13.12
N GLU A 558 -26.61 -6.15 -14.42
CA GLU A 558 -25.37 -5.98 -15.18
C GLU A 558 -24.90 -4.53 -15.07
N HIS A 559 -23.63 -4.35 -14.73
CA HIS A 559 -22.95 -3.08 -14.63
C HIS A 559 -21.78 -3.11 -15.61
N PRO A 560 -21.96 -2.66 -16.86
CA PRO A 560 -20.85 -2.57 -17.80
C PRO A 560 -19.76 -1.67 -17.19
N TYR A 561 -18.54 -2.17 -17.19
CA TYR A 561 -17.40 -1.43 -16.68
C TYR A 561 -16.95 -0.42 -17.73
N HIS A 562 -17.12 0.87 -17.45
CA HIS A 562 -16.61 1.96 -18.26
C HIS A 562 -15.60 2.75 -17.43
N ARG A 563 -14.32 2.40 -17.53
CA ARG A 563 -13.29 3.13 -16.80
C ARG A 563 -12.98 4.47 -17.46
N PHE A 564 -13.00 4.50 -18.79
CA PHE A 564 -12.65 5.69 -19.56
C PHE A 564 -13.63 5.92 -20.71
N ILE A 565 -14.05 7.17 -20.82
CA ILE A 565 -14.54 7.67 -22.08
C ILE A 565 -13.31 7.80 -22.98
N LYS A 566 -13.23 7.03 -24.07
CA LYS A 566 -12.23 7.25 -25.11
C LYS A 566 -12.31 8.73 -25.50
N GLN A 567 -11.34 9.53 -25.04
CA GLN A 567 -11.15 10.85 -25.62
C GLN A 567 -10.75 10.62 -27.09
N ASN A 568 -11.23 11.45 -27.99
CA ASN A 568 -10.81 11.43 -29.39
C ASN A 568 -9.28 11.45 -29.44
N ILE A 569 -8.70 10.33 -29.88
CA ILE A 569 -7.25 10.08 -29.89
C ILE A 569 -6.58 10.84 -31.03
N ASP A 570 -7.37 11.41 -31.93
CA ASP A 570 -6.90 11.97 -33.21
C ASP A 570 -6.53 13.46 -33.18
N GLU A 571 -6.57 14.12 -32.02
CA GLU A 571 -6.11 15.51 -31.87
C GLU A 571 -4.66 15.59 -31.44
N LEU A 572 -3.83 16.28 -32.20
CA LEU A 572 -2.47 16.65 -31.79
C LEU A 572 -2.53 17.48 -30.53
N LYS A 573 -1.88 16.98 -29.48
CA LYS A 573 -1.79 17.62 -28.17
C LYS A 573 -0.35 17.97 -27.82
N MET A 574 -0.19 19.07 -27.07
CA MET A 574 1.09 19.45 -26.49
C MET A 574 1.15 18.87 -25.08
N PHE A 575 2.12 17.99 -24.84
CA PHE A 575 2.49 17.46 -23.52
C PHE A 575 3.65 18.28 -22.97
N GLY A 576 3.69 18.50 -21.70
CA GLY A 576 4.69 19.32 -21.01
C GLY A 576 4.08 19.90 -19.74
N LYS A 577 3.39 21.02 -19.83
CA LYS A 577 2.60 21.56 -18.70
C LYS A 577 1.59 20.52 -18.23
N ASN A 578 1.59 20.21 -16.93
CA ASN A 578 0.75 19.21 -16.28
C ASN A 578 1.07 17.73 -16.59
N SER A 579 2.14 17.46 -17.34
CA SER A 579 2.63 16.08 -17.51
C SER A 579 3.65 15.74 -16.42
N PRO A 580 3.65 14.50 -15.91
CA PRO A 580 4.69 14.06 -14.98
C PRO A 580 6.10 14.22 -15.59
N ILE A 581 6.99 14.82 -14.82
CA ILE A 581 8.37 15.03 -15.23
C ILE A 581 9.32 14.60 -14.12
N PHE A 582 10.34 13.85 -14.51
CA PHE A 582 11.32 13.24 -13.62
C PHE A 582 12.71 13.73 -14.02
N ALA A 583 13.64 13.73 -13.08
CA ALA A 583 15.04 14.06 -13.37
C ALA A 583 15.97 13.19 -12.54
N SER A 584 17.19 12.96 -13.04
CA SER A 584 18.25 12.26 -12.29
C SER A 584 18.62 12.98 -11.01
N SER A 585 18.59 14.31 -11.05
CA SER A 585 18.84 15.22 -9.93
C SER A 585 18.27 16.60 -10.24
N MET A 586 18.11 17.45 -9.21
CA MET A 586 17.72 18.85 -9.39
C MET A 586 18.21 19.70 -8.22
N VAL A 587 18.48 20.96 -8.49
CA VAL A 587 18.72 21.97 -7.47
C VAL A 587 17.38 22.44 -6.92
N ASN A 588 17.24 22.70 -5.62
CA ASN A 588 15.98 23.06 -4.99
C ASN A 588 15.29 24.28 -5.62
N GLU A 589 16.07 25.26 -6.05
CA GLU A 589 15.57 26.47 -6.70
C GLU A 589 15.26 26.26 -8.20
N HIS A 590 15.63 25.12 -8.78
CA HIS A 590 15.52 24.79 -10.21
C HIS A 590 15.04 23.36 -10.43
N THR A 591 13.80 23.13 -10.00
CA THR A 591 13.17 21.79 -10.04
C THR A 591 12.84 21.34 -11.46
N SER A 592 12.62 20.03 -11.64
CA SER A 592 12.25 19.47 -12.95
C SER A 592 10.98 20.08 -13.53
N SER A 593 10.01 20.43 -12.69
CA SER A 593 8.74 21.06 -13.11
C SER A 593 8.92 22.43 -13.77
N MET A 594 10.03 23.13 -13.47
CA MET A 594 10.35 24.41 -14.11
C MET A 594 10.77 24.26 -15.58
N ALA A 595 10.99 23.03 -16.07
CA ALA A 595 11.18 22.79 -17.50
C ALA A 595 9.86 22.61 -18.26
N THR A 596 8.71 22.64 -17.59
CA THR A 596 7.40 22.43 -18.22
C THR A 596 6.31 23.40 -17.72
N ASP A 597 6.67 24.48 -17.03
CA ASP A 597 5.73 25.42 -16.41
C ASP A 597 5.23 26.53 -17.34
N ASN A 598 5.74 26.58 -18.59
CA ASN A 598 5.52 27.64 -19.58
C ASN A 598 6.08 29.01 -19.18
N ASP A 599 7.00 29.08 -18.21
CA ASP A 599 7.75 30.29 -17.88
C ASP A 599 9.21 30.17 -18.37
N ILE A 600 9.53 30.83 -19.47
CA ILE A 600 10.88 30.80 -20.05
C ILE A 600 11.98 31.37 -19.14
N LYS A 601 11.62 32.04 -18.04
CA LYS A 601 12.56 32.56 -17.05
C LYS A 601 12.93 31.55 -15.99
N SER A 602 12.09 30.58 -15.74
CA SER A 602 12.39 29.43 -14.88
C SER A 602 13.12 28.34 -15.67
N TYR A 603 13.87 27.49 -15.01
CA TYR A 603 14.55 26.36 -15.67
C TYR A 603 14.87 25.25 -14.68
N TRP A 604 14.95 24.04 -15.19
CA TRP A 604 15.54 22.92 -14.47
C TRP A 604 17.07 22.97 -14.55
N ALA A 605 17.73 22.65 -13.44
CA ALA A 605 19.17 22.44 -13.37
C ALA A 605 19.49 21.19 -12.54
N PRO A 606 20.38 20.29 -13.02
CA PRO A 606 20.84 19.14 -12.24
C PRO A 606 21.78 19.58 -11.11
N LEU A 607 21.99 18.69 -10.12
CA LEU A 607 22.98 18.91 -9.09
C LEU A 607 24.40 19.00 -9.69
N PRO A 608 25.31 19.83 -9.12
CA PRO A 608 26.66 20.00 -9.66
C PRO A 608 27.52 18.73 -9.73
N ASN A 609 27.20 17.72 -8.91
CA ASN A 609 27.93 16.44 -8.89
C ASN A 609 27.27 15.35 -9.76
N ASP A 610 26.15 15.61 -10.40
CA ASP A 610 25.54 14.68 -11.34
C ASP A 610 26.35 14.66 -12.66
N LYS A 611 27.03 13.56 -12.92
CA LYS A 611 27.91 13.43 -14.09
C LYS A 611 27.18 13.10 -15.38
N LYS A 612 26.00 12.55 -15.29
CA LYS A 612 25.16 12.13 -16.44
C LYS A 612 23.70 12.51 -16.21
N PRO A 613 23.42 13.80 -16.12
CA PRO A 613 22.06 14.26 -15.85
C PRO A 613 21.11 13.91 -16.97
N TRP A 614 19.89 13.64 -16.58
CA TRP A 614 18.77 13.46 -17.50
C TRP A 614 17.49 14.06 -16.91
N ILE A 615 16.58 14.44 -17.80
CA ILE A 615 15.21 14.81 -17.48
C ILE A 615 14.26 14.04 -18.41
N MET A 616 13.14 13.57 -17.88
CA MET A 616 12.21 12.68 -18.57
C MET A 616 10.76 13.13 -18.37
N LEU A 617 10.03 13.24 -19.45
CA LEU A 617 8.61 13.54 -19.47
C LEU A 617 7.84 12.23 -19.71
N ASP A 618 6.82 11.97 -18.91
CA ASP A 618 5.84 10.89 -19.10
C ASP A 618 4.58 11.48 -19.71
N THR A 619 4.22 11.03 -20.90
CA THR A 619 2.96 11.42 -21.56
C THR A 619 1.76 10.65 -21.01
N GLU A 620 1.99 9.81 -19.97
CA GLU A 620 1.01 9.01 -19.22
C GLU A 620 0.28 7.94 -20.04
N ARG A 621 0.46 7.95 -21.34
CA ARG A 621 -0.04 6.97 -22.31
C ARG A 621 0.92 6.85 -23.48
N CYS A 622 0.85 5.76 -24.23
CA CYS A 622 1.52 5.68 -25.52
C CYS A 622 0.87 6.64 -26.50
N ILE A 623 1.70 7.52 -27.06
CA ILE A 623 1.30 8.48 -28.08
C ILE A 623 2.19 8.31 -29.30
N LYS A 624 1.70 8.73 -30.45
CA LYS A 624 2.56 8.93 -31.62
C LYS A 624 3.24 10.28 -31.46
N VAL A 625 4.51 10.27 -31.06
CA VAL A 625 5.33 11.47 -30.90
C VAL A 625 5.61 12.07 -32.27
N GLU A 626 5.17 13.27 -32.52
CA GLU A 626 5.37 14.00 -33.79
C GLU A 626 6.59 14.96 -33.66
N ASN A 627 6.78 15.58 -32.51
CA ASN A 627 7.90 16.50 -32.28
C ASN A 627 8.24 16.62 -30.79
N VAL A 628 9.52 16.91 -30.51
CA VAL A 628 10.02 17.22 -29.19
C VAL A 628 10.69 18.59 -29.20
N ASN A 629 10.17 19.54 -28.42
CA ASN A 629 10.69 20.90 -28.35
C ASN A 629 11.42 21.12 -27.02
N ILE A 630 12.65 21.60 -27.13
CA ILE A 630 13.51 21.88 -25.96
C ILE A 630 14.08 23.29 -26.10
N LYS A 631 13.88 24.10 -25.06
CA LYS A 631 14.52 25.41 -24.94
C LYS A 631 15.51 25.40 -23.80
N LEU A 632 16.73 25.74 -24.09
CA LEU A 632 17.77 25.92 -23.09
C LEU A 632 17.65 27.31 -22.47
N ALA A 633 17.89 27.40 -21.15
CA ALA A 633 18.02 28.68 -20.50
C ALA A 633 19.25 29.44 -21.00
N SER A 634 19.20 30.79 -20.98
CA SER A 634 20.32 31.65 -21.41
C SER A 634 21.64 31.37 -20.69
N GLU A 635 21.54 30.89 -19.44
CA GLU A 635 22.65 30.56 -18.56
C GLU A 635 23.18 29.12 -18.75
N SER A 636 22.61 28.34 -19.68
CA SER A 636 23.07 26.98 -19.93
C SER A 636 24.45 27.01 -20.58
N LYS A 637 25.44 26.34 -19.96
CA LYS A 637 26.80 26.20 -20.47
C LYS A 637 26.92 25.06 -21.47
N VAL A 638 26.00 24.09 -21.39
CA VAL A 638 25.94 22.92 -22.27
C VAL A 638 24.82 23.14 -23.27
N LYS A 639 25.07 22.83 -24.53
CA LYS A 639 24.08 22.96 -25.62
C LYS A 639 23.76 21.64 -26.27
N ASP A 640 24.57 20.62 -26.04
CA ASP A 640 24.40 19.30 -26.63
C ASP A 640 23.60 18.39 -25.70
N TYR A 641 22.61 17.74 -26.24
CA TYR A 641 21.78 16.78 -25.53
C TYR A 641 21.30 15.70 -26.50
N LYS A 642 20.94 14.55 -25.94
CA LYS A 642 20.38 13.42 -26.67
C LYS A 642 18.92 13.26 -26.27
N VAL A 643 18.02 13.15 -27.26
CA VAL A 643 16.61 12.82 -27.03
C VAL A 643 16.43 11.32 -27.21
N GLU A 644 15.84 10.68 -26.23
CA GLU A 644 15.56 9.24 -26.22
C GLU A 644 14.10 9.02 -25.90
N THR A 645 13.52 7.97 -26.49
CA THR A 645 12.10 7.60 -26.31
C THR A 645 11.99 6.16 -25.84
N SER A 646 10.96 5.88 -25.07
CA SER A 646 10.68 4.54 -24.55
C SER A 646 9.16 4.30 -24.46
N LEU A 647 8.76 3.02 -24.56
CA LEU A 647 7.40 2.57 -24.29
C LEU A 647 7.21 2.22 -22.82
N ASP A 648 8.25 1.73 -22.16
CA ASP A 648 8.21 1.12 -20.82
C ASP A 648 9.07 1.85 -19.78
N GLY A 649 9.86 2.86 -20.20
CA GLY A 649 10.80 3.57 -19.33
C GLY A 649 12.13 2.85 -19.11
N GLU A 650 12.35 1.70 -19.72
CA GLU A 650 13.53 0.86 -19.52
C GLU A 650 14.35 0.67 -20.79
N GLU A 651 13.73 0.35 -21.92
CA GLU A 651 14.37 0.29 -23.23
C GLU A 651 14.29 1.62 -23.94
N TRP A 652 15.45 2.19 -24.27
CA TRP A 652 15.56 3.53 -24.81
C TRP A 652 16.12 3.54 -26.23
N ASN A 653 15.40 4.19 -27.12
CA ASN A 653 15.79 4.41 -28.50
C ASN A 653 16.06 5.90 -28.74
N VAL A 654 17.07 6.22 -29.56
CA VAL A 654 17.33 7.59 -29.94
C VAL A 654 16.22 8.10 -30.81
N PHE A 655 15.67 9.26 -30.50
CA PHE A 655 14.68 9.94 -31.32
C PHE A 655 15.39 10.67 -32.48
N ASP A 656 15.16 10.23 -33.70
CA ASP A 656 15.76 10.80 -34.93
C ASP A 656 14.90 11.89 -35.59
N GLY A 657 13.85 12.35 -34.91
CA GLY A 657 12.91 13.36 -35.43
C GLY A 657 11.78 12.79 -36.32
N LYS A 658 11.74 11.47 -36.48
CA LYS A 658 10.62 10.84 -37.21
C LYS A 658 9.55 10.40 -36.23
N PRO A 659 8.26 10.54 -36.60
CA PRO A 659 7.15 10.09 -35.78
C PRO A 659 7.28 8.63 -35.34
N LEU A 660 7.16 8.36 -34.04
CA LEU A 660 7.19 7.01 -33.48
C LEU A 660 6.29 6.92 -32.25
N THR A 661 5.89 5.73 -31.89
CA THR A 661 5.08 5.50 -30.70
C THR A 661 5.98 5.40 -29.46
N ALA A 662 5.71 6.27 -28.45
CA ALA A 662 6.40 6.25 -27.17
C ALA A 662 5.47 6.76 -26.07
N ARG A 663 5.84 6.47 -24.82
CA ARG A 663 5.23 7.04 -23.63
C ARG A 663 6.22 7.95 -22.88
N PHE A 664 7.47 7.55 -22.82
CA PHE A 664 8.50 8.30 -22.09
C PHE A 664 9.45 8.97 -23.08
N ILE A 665 9.71 10.24 -22.85
CA ILE A 665 10.65 11.03 -23.62
C ILE A 665 11.72 11.57 -22.65
N LYS A 666 12.98 11.18 -22.86
CA LYS A 666 14.10 11.53 -21.99
C LYS A 666 15.14 12.37 -22.73
N ILE A 667 15.64 13.38 -22.05
CA ILE A 667 16.76 14.20 -22.49
C ILE A 667 17.95 13.81 -21.62
N SER A 668 18.97 13.23 -22.23
CA SER A 668 20.25 12.90 -21.61
C SER A 668 21.31 13.93 -22.03
N CYS A 669 22.12 14.40 -21.10
CA CYS A 669 23.02 15.53 -21.32
C CYS A 669 24.25 15.48 -20.41
N GLU A 670 25.17 16.43 -20.58
CA GLU A 670 26.28 16.64 -19.66
C GLU A 670 25.91 17.65 -18.55
N ASN A 671 26.65 17.60 -17.43
CA ASN A 671 26.43 18.50 -16.32
C ASN A 671 26.64 19.96 -16.74
N GLY A 672 25.80 20.85 -16.23
CA GLY A 672 25.78 22.27 -16.55
C GLY A 672 24.72 22.67 -17.55
N ILE A 673 23.92 21.71 -18.05
CA ILE A 673 22.72 22.01 -18.83
C ILE A 673 21.68 22.68 -17.93
N LYS A 674 20.89 23.59 -18.53
CA LYS A 674 19.73 24.21 -17.91
C LYS A 674 18.63 24.27 -18.95
N ILE A 675 17.47 23.67 -18.63
CA ILE A 675 16.35 23.56 -19.57
C ILE A 675 15.19 24.42 -19.05
N SER A 676 14.84 25.42 -19.84
CA SER A 676 13.70 26.31 -19.50
C SER A 676 12.36 25.83 -20.05
N GLU A 677 12.35 25.02 -21.12
CA GLU A 677 11.11 24.49 -21.65
C GLU A 677 11.36 23.10 -22.31
N PHE A 678 10.49 22.16 -21.97
CA PHE A 678 10.47 20.81 -22.52
C PHE A 678 9.03 20.40 -22.82
N THR A 679 8.68 20.31 -24.09
CA THR A 679 7.36 19.94 -24.54
C THR A 679 7.40 18.90 -25.65
N VAL A 680 6.38 18.08 -25.74
CA VAL A 680 6.22 17.02 -26.73
C VAL A 680 4.89 17.20 -27.46
N LEU A 681 4.93 17.22 -28.77
CA LEU A 681 3.75 17.25 -29.64
C LEU A 681 3.45 15.82 -30.07
N GLY A 682 2.23 15.34 -29.85
CA GLY A 682 1.82 13.99 -30.24
C GLY A 682 0.31 13.76 -30.18
N GLN A 683 -0.13 12.61 -30.67
CA GLN A 683 -1.54 12.21 -30.71
C GLN A 683 -1.77 10.79 -30.20
#